data_bbcb1257888529750f5c0301166bbf59
#
_entry.id   bbcb1257888529750f5c0301166bbf59
#
_cell.length_a   1.000
_cell.length_b   1.000
_cell.length_c   1.000
_cell.angle_alpha   90.00
_cell.angle_beta   90.00
_cell.angle_gamma   90.00
#
_symmetry.space_group_name_H-M   'P 1'
#
loop_
_entity.id
_entity.type
_entity.pdbx_description
1 polymer ?
#
loop_
_entity_poly.entity_id
_entity_poly.type
_entity_poly.pdbx_seq_one_letter_code
_entity_poly.pdbx_strand_id
1 'polypeptide(L)'
;MSRETHYRACHLCEAICGLVIETDGADIISIKGDKADPLSRGHICPKAVALKDLHTDPDRLRAPVKRIRRDGAQDQWQQISWDEALDTTAARLAQIITEHGVNAVGVYMGNPSVHNYGMMTHQGNLFQHIRSNNRFSATSVDQLPHHLTSLWLYGHKLLIPVPDVDNTDYLLMLGANPLASNGSIWTVPDVKKRLKGLTSRNGTLVVVDPRKTETAGIASEHLFIRPGTDALFLLALLNTLFSENLADAGELAAFTSGLDEVATAIEVFTPDFAAAHTGIEADTIRRIAREFASADKAVCYGRMGVSTQAYGALCQWVIQLINIATGNLDQPGGSLFTSPAVDTVQTSSPGGHGRHFSRVRELPEFDRELPAACLAEEISTPGEGQIRALFTGAGNPVLSTPNGRQLDSAMETLEFMVSLDPYINETTRHADIILPPTSALEHDHYDISFHLFAVRNTARYNEAVFDKPEGSLHDWEIFNQLGNRLATLLDKPPQPATAPHEIIDLGLQMGAYSAQGLSLEKLRQKPSGIDLGPLRSQLPQRLATPEKTIRCDTPQAIADLQRLFDAFQQPDASELRLIGRRHVRSNNSWMHNYHRLMKGRDRCTLMMHPDDMAHQGIKPGDRATLSSRAGSVNVAVEASIDIMPGVVSLPHGFGHDRPGVRMQIAVTHAGVSCNDVTDEHYLDVLSGNAAVNGVPVTVRPARQG
;
A
#
# COMPACT_ATOMS: atom_id res chain seq x y z
N MET A 1 30.05 -20.35 22.12
CA MET A 1 29.83 -19.62 20.86
C MET A 1 29.72 -18.13 21.19
N SER A 2 30.31 -17.26 20.40
CA SER A 2 30.33 -15.82 20.69
C SER A 2 29.00 -15.21 20.29
N ARG A 3 28.36 -14.44 21.20
CA ARG A 3 27.21 -13.61 20.83
C ARG A 3 27.64 -12.53 19.87
N GLU A 4 26.88 -12.38 18.80
CA GLU A 4 27.09 -11.35 17.78
C GLU A 4 25.94 -10.35 17.79
N THR A 5 26.24 -9.12 17.40
CA THR A 5 25.27 -8.02 17.33
C THR A 5 25.22 -7.52 15.90
N HIS A 6 24.02 -7.51 15.34
CA HIS A 6 23.73 -7.04 13.99
C HIS A 6 22.79 -5.84 14.05
N TYR A 7 22.99 -4.90 13.14
CA TYR A 7 22.10 -3.77 12.93
C TYR A 7 21.35 -3.94 11.63
N ARG A 8 20.03 -3.62 11.62
CA ARG A 8 19.23 -3.80 10.43
C ARG A 8 18.06 -2.83 10.35
N ALA A 9 17.67 -2.42 9.13
CA ALA A 9 16.36 -1.86 8.88
C ALA A 9 15.30 -2.96 8.93
N CYS A 10 14.17 -2.68 9.57
CA CYS A 10 13.00 -3.53 9.51
C CYS A 10 12.33 -3.38 8.13
N HIS A 11 12.28 -4.45 7.35
CA HIS A 11 11.71 -4.47 6.01
C HIS A 11 10.21 -4.87 5.97
N LEU A 12 9.54 -4.91 7.12
CA LEU A 12 8.15 -5.40 7.19
C LEU A 12 7.09 -4.35 6.85
N CYS A 13 7.42 -3.08 6.91
CA CYS A 13 6.51 -1.98 6.60
C CYS A 13 7.27 -0.67 6.36
N GLU A 14 6.55 0.34 5.88
CA GLU A 14 7.06 1.65 5.49
C GLU A 14 7.82 2.42 6.60
N ALA A 15 7.66 2.03 7.87
CA ALA A 15 8.35 2.70 8.97
C ALA A 15 9.87 2.48 9.02
N ILE A 16 10.39 1.49 8.31
CA ILE A 16 11.83 1.15 8.19
C ILE A 16 12.64 1.30 9.48
N CYS A 17 12.06 0.89 10.62
CA CYS A 17 12.65 1.07 11.95
C CYS A 17 14.03 0.39 12.06
N GLY A 18 14.99 1.04 12.73
CA GLY A 18 16.28 0.47 13.08
C GLY A 18 16.14 -0.62 14.13
N LEU A 19 16.78 -1.77 13.89
CA LEU A 19 16.80 -2.93 14.77
C LEU A 19 18.22 -3.26 15.19
N VAL A 20 18.35 -3.70 16.45
CA VAL A 20 19.51 -4.42 16.97
C VAL A 20 19.12 -5.87 17.17
N ILE A 21 19.81 -6.79 16.47
CA ILE A 21 19.55 -8.23 16.51
C ILE A 21 20.75 -8.90 17.16
N GLU A 22 20.55 -9.59 18.26
CA GLU A 22 21.57 -10.40 18.95
C GLU A 22 21.40 -11.87 18.54
N THR A 23 22.49 -12.51 18.10
CA THR A 23 22.50 -13.92 17.69
C THR A 23 23.49 -14.74 18.53
N ASP A 24 23.28 -16.04 18.61
CA ASP A 24 24.23 -17.05 19.09
C ASP A 24 24.27 -18.19 18.05
N GLY A 25 25.21 -18.15 17.13
CA GLY A 25 25.22 -18.97 15.92
C GLY A 25 23.96 -18.70 15.07
N ALA A 26 23.21 -19.74 14.73
CA ALA A 26 21.98 -19.63 13.93
C ALA A 26 20.76 -19.13 14.73
N ASP A 27 20.86 -18.99 16.06
CA ASP A 27 19.75 -18.61 16.90
C ASP A 27 19.66 -17.11 17.10
N ILE A 28 18.49 -16.52 16.81
CA ILE A 28 18.18 -15.13 17.16
C ILE A 28 17.78 -15.09 18.65
N ILE A 29 18.61 -14.45 19.47
CA ILE A 29 18.41 -14.33 20.91
C ILE A 29 17.46 -13.20 21.24
N SER A 30 17.67 -12.02 20.64
CA SER A 30 16.81 -10.86 20.85
C SER A 30 16.71 -9.97 19.63
N ILE A 31 15.58 -9.27 19.49
CA ILE A 31 15.38 -8.19 18.53
C ILE A 31 14.86 -6.98 19.31
N LYS A 32 15.58 -5.87 19.24
CA LYS A 32 15.27 -4.61 19.93
C LYS A 32 15.32 -3.44 18.94
N GLY A 33 14.69 -2.31 19.28
CA GLY A 33 14.83 -1.07 18.52
C GLY A 33 16.22 -0.47 18.71
N ASP A 34 16.80 -0.02 17.61
CA ASP A 34 18.08 0.68 17.63
C ASP A 34 17.91 2.13 18.09
N LYS A 35 18.42 2.43 19.29
CA LYS A 35 18.34 3.79 19.87
C LYS A 35 19.22 4.81 19.15
N ALA A 36 20.22 4.35 18.41
CA ALA A 36 21.12 5.20 17.64
C ALA A 36 20.59 5.50 16.23
N ASP A 37 19.53 4.81 15.78
CA ASP A 37 18.87 5.10 14.50
C ASP A 37 18.25 6.50 14.52
N PRO A 38 18.67 7.41 13.64
CA PRO A 38 18.21 8.81 13.65
C PRO A 38 16.72 8.95 13.28
N LEU A 39 16.13 7.97 12.58
CA LEU A 39 14.74 8.02 12.14
C LEU A 39 13.78 7.43 13.18
N SER A 40 14.00 6.19 13.62
CA SER A 40 13.08 5.47 14.52
C SER A 40 13.40 5.66 16.00
N ARG A 41 14.62 6.08 16.36
CA ARG A 41 15.03 6.45 17.73
C ARG A 41 14.73 5.36 18.77
N GLY A 42 14.90 4.08 18.37
CA GLY A 42 14.64 2.93 19.23
C GLY A 42 13.19 2.44 19.21
N HIS A 43 12.31 3.00 18.41
CA HIS A 43 10.95 2.48 18.23
C HIS A 43 10.96 1.09 17.58
N ILE A 44 10.11 0.20 18.07
CA ILE A 44 9.87 -1.13 17.52
C ILE A 44 8.42 -1.55 17.76
N CYS A 45 7.81 -2.22 16.79
CA CYS A 45 6.47 -2.77 16.91
C CYS A 45 6.50 -4.31 17.08
N PRO A 46 5.37 -4.95 17.46
CA PRO A 46 5.31 -6.40 17.63
C PRO A 46 5.70 -7.22 16.39
N LYS A 47 5.47 -6.69 15.18
CA LYS A 47 5.82 -7.35 13.92
C LYS A 47 7.33 -7.52 13.76
N ALA A 48 8.12 -6.49 14.10
CA ALA A 48 9.57 -6.56 13.98
C ALA A 48 10.19 -7.64 14.86
N VAL A 49 9.64 -7.89 16.06
CA VAL A 49 10.08 -9.00 16.92
C VAL A 49 9.75 -10.37 16.28
N ALA A 50 8.70 -10.44 15.47
CA ALA A 50 8.30 -11.66 14.76
C ALA A 50 9.19 -11.97 13.53
N LEU A 51 10.17 -11.15 13.20
CA LEU A 51 11.20 -11.50 12.21
C LEU A 51 11.95 -12.79 12.55
N LYS A 52 12.12 -13.08 13.85
CA LYS A 52 12.65 -14.37 14.31
C LYS A 52 11.74 -15.51 13.84
N ASP A 53 10.43 -15.37 14.07
CA ASP A 53 9.46 -16.42 13.74
C ASP A 53 9.38 -16.60 12.21
N LEU A 54 9.43 -15.53 11.44
CA LEU A 54 9.49 -15.56 9.97
C LEU A 54 10.73 -16.32 9.46
N HIS A 55 11.91 -16.01 10.01
CA HIS A 55 13.17 -16.61 9.58
C HIS A 55 13.18 -18.13 9.82
N THR A 56 12.66 -18.57 10.96
CA THR A 56 12.67 -19.96 11.39
C THR A 56 11.40 -20.76 11.08
N ASP A 57 10.40 -20.13 10.41
CA ASP A 57 9.11 -20.77 10.13
C ASP A 57 9.29 -22.11 9.39
N PRO A 58 8.76 -23.22 9.93
CA PRO A 58 8.86 -24.53 9.29
C PRO A 58 8.01 -24.65 8.01
N ASP A 59 6.97 -23.81 7.84
CA ASP A 59 6.14 -23.81 6.64
C ASP A 59 6.80 -23.07 5.48
N ARG A 60 7.89 -22.33 5.74
CA ARG A 60 8.64 -21.63 4.71
C ARG A 60 9.39 -22.61 3.81
N LEU A 61 9.13 -22.56 2.51
CA LEU A 61 9.88 -23.28 1.49
C LEU A 61 11.34 -22.77 1.46
N ARG A 62 12.29 -23.69 1.24
CA ARG A 62 13.73 -23.39 1.18
C ARG A 62 14.37 -23.85 -0.12
N ALA A 63 13.62 -24.56 -0.95
CA ALA A 63 14.01 -25.02 -2.28
C ALA A 63 12.80 -24.97 -3.21
N PRO A 64 12.99 -24.87 -4.53
CA PRO A 64 11.90 -24.86 -5.48
C PRO A 64 11.02 -26.10 -5.38
N VAL A 65 9.71 -25.90 -5.55
CA VAL A 65 8.75 -27.00 -5.57
C VAL A 65 7.87 -26.93 -6.82
N LYS A 66 7.54 -28.12 -7.33
CA LYS A 66 6.64 -28.33 -8.49
C LYS A 66 5.37 -29.00 -8.01
N ARG A 67 4.24 -28.49 -8.47
CA ARG A 67 2.93 -29.07 -8.18
C ARG A 67 2.69 -30.30 -9.05
N ILE A 68 2.35 -31.40 -8.40
CA ILE A 68 1.91 -32.65 -9.04
C ILE A 68 0.41 -32.74 -8.84
N ARG A 69 -0.33 -32.43 -9.92
CA ARG A 69 -1.81 -32.51 -9.93
C ARG A 69 -2.24 -33.98 -9.82
N ARG A 70 -3.29 -34.25 -9.04
CA ARG A 70 -3.86 -35.58 -8.84
C ARG A 70 -5.35 -35.54 -9.04
N ASP A 71 -5.84 -36.33 -9.97
CA ASP A 71 -7.27 -36.48 -10.22
C ASP A 71 -8.00 -36.98 -8.97
N GLY A 72 -8.96 -36.18 -8.47
CA GLY A 72 -9.80 -36.53 -7.31
C GLY A 72 -9.12 -36.53 -5.96
N ALA A 73 -7.85 -36.08 -5.84
CA ALA A 73 -7.11 -35.97 -4.58
C ALA A 73 -6.40 -34.61 -4.47
N GLN A 74 -5.96 -34.28 -3.27
CA GLN A 74 -5.18 -33.08 -3.01
C GLN A 74 -3.84 -33.11 -3.77
N ASP A 75 -3.49 -32.01 -4.43
CA ASP A 75 -2.21 -31.85 -5.12
C ASP A 75 -1.02 -32.10 -4.19
N GLN A 76 0.04 -32.70 -4.74
CA GLN A 76 1.30 -32.86 -4.05
C GLN A 76 2.33 -31.88 -4.55
N TRP A 77 3.26 -31.53 -3.67
CA TRP A 77 4.40 -30.69 -3.97
C TRP A 77 5.66 -31.50 -3.92
N GLN A 78 6.42 -31.49 -5.00
CA GLN A 78 7.70 -32.18 -5.14
C GLN A 78 8.83 -31.15 -5.16
N GLN A 79 9.80 -31.29 -4.30
CA GLN A 79 11.03 -30.49 -4.38
C GLN A 79 11.79 -30.86 -5.66
N ILE A 80 12.26 -29.84 -6.37
CA ILE A 80 13.05 -29.94 -7.60
C ILE A 80 14.34 -29.10 -7.48
N SER A 81 15.27 -29.27 -8.43
CA SER A 81 16.46 -28.43 -8.48
C SER A 81 16.14 -27.03 -9.00
N TRP A 82 17.02 -26.05 -8.74
CA TRP A 82 16.91 -24.72 -9.31
C TRP A 82 16.97 -24.72 -10.83
N ASP A 83 17.86 -25.52 -11.42
CA ASP A 83 17.96 -25.61 -12.88
C ASP A 83 16.67 -26.16 -13.49
N GLU A 84 16.11 -27.25 -12.96
CA GLU A 84 14.81 -27.76 -13.41
C GLU A 84 13.71 -26.72 -13.27
N ALA A 85 13.65 -26.00 -12.14
CA ALA A 85 12.63 -25.00 -11.89
C ALA A 85 12.72 -23.82 -12.87
N LEU A 86 13.93 -23.28 -13.06
CA LEU A 86 14.17 -22.11 -13.91
C LEU A 86 14.04 -22.47 -15.41
N ASP A 87 14.57 -23.63 -15.83
CA ASP A 87 14.48 -24.08 -17.22
C ASP A 87 13.03 -24.39 -17.61
N THR A 88 12.28 -25.09 -16.74
CA THR A 88 10.84 -25.37 -16.98
C THR A 88 10.04 -24.07 -17.04
N THR A 89 10.29 -23.15 -16.12
CA THR A 89 9.59 -21.84 -16.09
C THR A 89 9.87 -21.05 -17.35
N ALA A 90 11.14 -20.91 -17.74
CA ALA A 90 11.52 -20.17 -18.93
C ALA A 90 10.93 -20.78 -20.20
N ALA A 91 10.98 -22.12 -20.33
CA ALA A 91 10.43 -22.84 -21.48
C ALA A 91 8.92 -22.65 -21.61
N ARG A 92 8.16 -22.77 -20.50
CA ARG A 92 6.71 -22.58 -20.52
C ARG A 92 6.31 -21.14 -20.85
N LEU A 93 6.99 -20.15 -20.27
CA LEU A 93 6.75 -18.74 -20.60
C LEU A 93 7.09 -18.43 -22.07
N ALA A 94 8.25 -18.91 -22.58
CA ALA A 94 8.64 -18.74 -23.97
C ALA A 94 7.64 -19.37 -24.94
N GLN A 95 7.15 -20.58 -24.63
CA GLN A 95 6.13 -21.28 -25.41
C GLN A 95 4.85 -20.44 -25.51
N ILE A 96 4.30 -20.01 -24.38
CA ILE A 96 3.06 -19.23 -24.32
C ILE A 96 3.21 -17.89 -25.05
N ILE A 97 4.35 -17.21 -24.89
CA ILE A 97 4.66 -15.96 -25.61
C ILE A 97 4.70 -16.21 -27.12
N THR A 98 5.30 -17.32 -27.57
CA THR A 98 5.43 -17.65 -28.99
C THR A 98 4.07 -18.02 -29.62
N GLU A 99 3.25 -18.79 -28.90
CA GLU A 99 1.97 -19.29 -29.38
C GLU A 99 0.85 -18.25 -29.33
N HIS A 100 0.85 -17.36 -28.29
CA HIS A 100 -0.28 -16.49 -27.99
C HIS A 100 0.08 -15.02 -27.87
N GLY A 101 1.36 -14.66 -28.05
CA GLY A 101 1.87 -13.30 -27.92
C GLY A 101 2.19 -12.89 -26.48
N VAL A 102 2.89 -11.77 -26.36
CA VAL A 102 3.43 -11.28 -25.07
C VAL A 102 2.34 -10.99 -24.02
N ASN A 103 1.17 -10.54 -24.45
CA ASN A 103 0.06 -10.22 -23.55
C ASN A 103 -0.64 -11.46 -22.97
N ALA A 104 -0.31 -12.67 -23.45
CA ALA A 104 -0.78 -13.91 -22.84
C ALA A 104 -0.09 -14.23 -21.50
N VAL A 105 0.95 -13.47 -21.12
CA VAL A 105 1.60 -13.58 -19.81
C VAL A 105 1.21 -12.39 -18.94
N GLY A 106 0.51 -12.65 -17.84
CA GLY A 106 0.24 -11.69 -16.79
C GLY A 106 1.36 -11.65 -15.76
N VAL A 107 1.56 -10.48 -15.13
CA VAL A 107 2.52 -10.31 -14.02
C VAL A 107 1.81 -9.61 -12.87
N TYR A 108 1.90 -10.15 -11.66
CA TYR A 108 1.42 -9.50 -10.44
C TYR A 108 2.54 -9.37 -9.40
N MET A 109 2.80 -8.14 -8.94
CA MET A 109 3.79 -7.87 -7.89
C MET A 109 3.11 -7.40 -6.61
N GLY A 110 3.39 -8.11 -5.52
CA GLY A 110 2.84 -7.77 -4.20
C GLY A 110 3.64 -6.70 -3.46
N ASN A 111 3.03 -6.13 -2.41
CA ASN A 111 3.66 -5.09 -1.59
C ASN A 111 5.05 -5.45 -1.02
N PRO A 112 5.36 -6.68 -0.56
CA PRO A 112 6.70 -7.00 -0.07
C PRO A 112 7.83 -6.76 -1.08
N SER A 113 7.54 -6.71 -2.39
CA SER A 113 8.55 -6.43 -3.42
C SER A 113 9.21 -5.06 -3.27
N VAL A 114 8.48 -4.03 -2.81
CA VAL A 114 9.04 -2.68 -2.60
C VAL A 114 9.86 -2.54 -1.31
N HIS A 115 9.84 -3.56 -0.45
CA HIS A 115 10.68 -3.67 0.75
C HIS A 115 11.94 -4.52 0.52
N ASN A 116 12.17 -4.98 -0.71
CA ASN A 116 13.31 -5.81 -1.09
C ASN A 116 14.09 -5.12 -2.22
N TYR A 117 15.26 -4.61 -1.89
CA TYR A 117 16.06 -3.86 -2.86
C TYR A 117 16.58 -4.72 -4.03
N GLY A 118 16.79 -6.02 -3.80
CA GLY A 118 17.16 -6.96 -4.85
C GLY A 118 16.04 -7.13 -5.88
N MET A 119 14.78 -7.29 -5.43
CA MET A 119 13.63 -7.31 -6.33
C MET A 119 13.48 -5.99 -7.09
N MET A 120 13.56 -4.85 -6.41
CA MET A 120 13.40 -3.54 -7.04
C MET A 120 14.44 -3.25 -8.11
N THR A 121 15.68 -3.66 -7.90
CA THR A 121 16.77 -3.43 -8.87
C THR A 121 16.77 -4.42 -10.02
N HIS A 122 16.21 -5.65 -9.87
CA HIS A 122 16.41 -6.74 -10.83
C HIS A 122 15.13 -7.29 -11.47
N GLN A 123 13.92 -6.95 -10.99
CA GLN A 123 12.69 -7.42 -11.64
C GLN A 123 12.61 -7.03 -13.12
N GLY A 124 13.22 -5.91 -13.49
CA GLY A 124 13.36 -5.47 -14.88
C GLY A 124 14.09 -6.46 -15.78
N ASN A 125 15.02 -7.25 -15.24
CA ASN A 125 15.79 -8.24 -16.01
C ASN A 125 14.88 -9.34 -16.59
N LEU A 126 13.80 -9.70 -15.91
CA LEU A 126 12.78 -10.61 -16.42
C LEU A 126 11.74 -9.87 -17.27
N PHE A 127 11.19 -8.78 -16.76
CA PHE A 127 10.02 -8.13 -17.36
C PHE A 127 10.30 -7.45 -18.70
N GLN A 128 11.54 -7.05 -18.98
CA GLN A 128 11.96 -6.58 -20.29
C GLN A 128 11.86 -7.64 -21.42
N HIS A 129 11.84 -8.92 -21.06
CA HIS A 129 11.69 -10.03 -22.01
C HIS A 129 10.24 -10.47 -22.15
N ILE A 130 9.44 -10.41 -21.09
CA ILE A 130 7.98 -10.68 -21.13
C ILE A 130 7.26 -9.59 -21.94
N ARG A 131 7.53 -8.31 -21.72
CA ARG A 131 6.96 -7.13 -22.42
C ARG A 131 5.43 -7.06 -22.46
N SER A 132 4.75 -7.74 -21.56
CA SER A 132 3.29 -7.72 -21.48
C SER A 132 2.76 -6.38 -20.99
N ASN A 133 1.60 -5.99 -21.52
CA ASN A 133 0.77 -4.91 -20.98
C ASN A 133 -0.07 -5.39 -19.77
N ASN A 134 -0.22 -6.70 -19.59
CA ASN A 134 -0.94 -7.31 -18.48
C ASN A 134 -0.07 -7.34 -17.20
N ARG A 135 0.23 -6.15 -16.69
CA ARG A 135 0.96 -5.96 -15.43
C ARG A 135 0.05 -5.41 -14.37
N PHE A 136 0.16 -5.97 -13.18
CA PHE A 136 -0.66 -5.66 -12.03
C PHE A 136 0.21 -5.59 -10.78
N SER A 137 -0.19 -4.79 -9.82
CA SER A 137 0.45 -4.77 -8.51
C SER A 137 -0.53 -4.39 -7.40
N ALA A 138 -0.04 -4.40 -6.17
CA ALA A 138 -0.79 -3.91 -5.02
C ALA A 138 -1.05 -2.39 -5.05
N THR A 139 -0.42 -1.63 -5.94
CA THR A 139 -0.56 -0.17 -6.05
C THR A 139 -2.01 0.25 -6.29
N SER A 140 -2.72 -0.47 -7.19
CA SER A 140 -4.10 -0.16 -7.57
C SER A 140 -5.19 -0.69 -6.61
N VAL A 141 -4.78 -1.21 -5.46
CA VAL A 141 -5.67 -1.53 -4.32
C VAL A 141 -5.26 -0.77 -3.06
N ASP A 142 -4.44 0.26 -3.20
CA ASP A 142 -3.85 1.02 -2.10
C ASP A 142 -3.67 2.52 -2.43
N GLN A 143 -2.53 2.92 -3.03
CA GLN A 143 -2.07 4.32 -3.07
C GLN A 143 -2.11 4.96 -4.46
N LEU A 144 -2.68 4.35 -5.46
CA LEU A 144 -2.68 4.88 -6.82
C LEU A 144 -3.21 6.31 -6.95
N PRO A 145 -4.25 6.75 -6.19
CA PRO A 145 -4.70 8.14 -6.16
C PRO A 145 -3.60 9.16 -5.80
N HIS A 146 -2.68 8.83 -4.89
CA HIS A 146 -1.54 9.70 -4.55
C HIS A 146 -0.59 9.85 -5.74
N HIS A 147 -0.25 8.74 -6.40
CA HIS A 147 0.64 8.76 -7.55
C HIS A 147 0.07 9.55 -8.72
N LEU A 148 -1.23 9.38 -8.99
CA LEU A 148 -1.94 10.10 -10.05
C LEU A 148 -1.99 11.60 -9.77
N THR A 149 -2.37 12.00 -8.56
CA THR A 149 -2.40 13.41 -8.14
C THR A 149 -1.01 14.05 -8.21
N SER A 150 0.02 13.33 -7.76
CA SER A 150 1.39 13.85 -7.83
C SER A 150 1.89 13.98 -9.27
N LEU A 151 1.50 13.08 -10.16
CA LEU A 151 1.77 13.21 -11.60
C LEU A 151 1.10 14.46 -12.17
N TRP A 152 -0.14 14.73 -11.81
CA TRP A 152 -0.89 15.90 -12.29
C TRP A 152 -0.29 17.22 -11.81
N LEU A 153 -0.05 17.33 -10.50
CA LEU A 153 0.35 18.61 -9.89
C LEU A 153 1.85 18.87 -9.97
N TYR A 154 2.68 17.83 -9.82
CA TYR A 154 4.12 17.98 -9.65
C TYR A 154 4.95 17.39 -10.80
N GLY A 155 4.28 16.74 -11.77
CA GLY A 155 4.90 16.18 -12.98
C GLY A 155 5.60 14.83 -12.76
N HIS A 156 5.53 14.22 -11.59
CA HIS A 156 6.14 12.91 -11.31
C HIS A 156 5.36 12.12 -10.26
N LYS A 157 5.02 10.87 -10.57
CA LYS A 157 4.23 9.97 -9.72
C LYS A 157 4.76 9.77 -8.29
N LEU A 158 6.06 9.94 -8.06
CA LEU A 158 6.72 9.75 -6.77
C LEU A 158 7.00 11.05 -6.02
N LEU A 159 6.68 12.21 -6.56
CA LEU A 159 6.77 13.48 -5.85
C LEU A 159 5.56 13.65 -4.93
N ILE A 160 5.52 12.89 -3.86
CA ILE A 160 4.44 12.92 -2.86
C ILE A 160 4.98 13.63 -1.62
N PRO A 161 4.45 14.82 -1.28
CA PRO A 161 4.88 15.51 -0.06
C PRO A 161 4.32 14.81 1.18
N VAL A 162 5.05 14.88 2.27
CA VAL A 162 4.73 14.23 3.55
C VAL A 162 4.54 15.24 4.68
N PRO A 163 3.65 14.98 5.65
CA PRO A 163 3.46 15.86 6.81
C PRO A 163 4.73 16.01 7.64
N ASP A 164 5.12 17.25 7.93
CA ASP A 164 6.21 17.56 8.87
C ASP A 164 5.66 17.63 10.31
N VAL A 165 5.23 16.48 10.83
CA VAL A 165 4.57 16.36 12.13
C VAL A 165 5.41 16.82 13.32
N ASP A 166 6.73 16.83 13.20
CA ASP A 166 7.62 17.28 14.27
C ASP A 166 7.54 18.81 14.46
N ASN A 167 7.03 19.56 13.44
CA ASN A 167 6.98 21.03 13.44
C ASN A 167 5.57 21.62 13.19
N THR A 168 4.57 20.82 12.82
CA THR A 168 3.20 21.31 12.54
C THR A 168 2.48 21.72 13.82
N ASP A 169 1.54 22.67 13.71
CA ASP A 169 0.67 23.14 14.79
C ASP A 169 -0.78 22.68 14.61
N TYR A 170 -1.18 22.39 13.36
CA TYR A 170 -2.52 21.85 13.05
C TYR A 170 -2.42 20.70 12.04
N LEU A 171 -2.80 19.49 12.44
CA LEU A 171 -2.84 18.31 11.57
C LEU A 171 -4.28 17.85 11.37
N LEU A 172 -4.80 18.05 10.16
CA LEU A 172 -6.08 17.47 9.71
C LEU A 172 -5.81 16.13 9.02
N MET A 173 -6.26 15.05 9.62
CA MET A 173 -5.98 13.68 9.17
C MET A 173 -7.28 12.95 8.81
N LEU A 174 -7.38 12.47 7.54
CA LEU A 174 -8.56 11.77 7.04
C LEU A 174 -8.25 10.31 6.68
N GLY A 175 -9.07 9.38 7.13
CA GLY A 175 -9.00 7.98 6.76
C GLY A 175 -7.63 7.33 7.01
N ALA A 176 -6.92 7.75 8.05
CA ALA A 176 -5.58 7.31 8.37
C ALA A 176 -5.46 6.88 9.83
N ASN A 177 -4.81 5.75 10.07
CA ASN A 177 -4.58 5.23 11.42
C ASN A 177 -3.09 4.84 11.63
N PRO A 178 -2.19 5.82 11.69
CA PRO A 178 -0.75 5.56 11.78
C PRO A 178 -0.34 4.85 13.08
N LEU A 179 -1.15 4.85 14.14
CA LEU A 179 -0.88 4.04 15.34
C LEU A 179 -0.99 2.53 15.08
N ALA A 180 -1.76 2.12 14.07
CA ALA A 180 -1.83 0.72 13.65
C ALA A 180 -0.87 0.40 12.48
N SER A 181 -0.72 1.32 11.51
CA SER A 181 0.09 1.12 10.30
C SER A 181 1.57 1.51 10.46
N ASN A 182 1.93 2.34 11.41
CA ASN A 182 3.23 3.04 11.55
C ASN A 182 3.51 4.06 10.43
N GLY A 183 2.48 4.64 9.87
CA GLY A 183 2.51 5.50 8.69
C GLY A 183 2.23 4.71 7.41
N SER A 184 1.89 5.42 6.34
CA SER A 184 1.68 4.86 5.01
C SER A 184 1.74 5.99 3.99
N ILE A 185 2.59 5.87 2.95
CA ILE A 185 3.06 7.00 2.15
C ILE A 185 3.49 8.17 3.07
N TRP A 186 3.97 7.80 4.20
CA TRP A 186 4.46 8.65 5.25
C TRP A 186 5.28 7.80 6.21
N THR A 187 6.59 7.72 5.98
CA THR A 187 7.52 6.95 6.79
C THR A 187 7.76 7.69 8.11
N VAL A 188 6.97 7.32 9.13
CA VAL A 188 6.87 8.02 10.41
C VAL A 188 6.97 7.06 11.60
N PRO A 189 8.12 6.40 11.80
CA PRO A 189 8.31 5.54 12.97
C PRO A 189 8.13 6.35 14.27
N ASP A 190 7.72 5.65 15.35
CA ASP A 190 7.39 6.28 16.65
C ASP A 190 6.32 7.38 16.55
N VAL A 191 5.37 7.20 15.64
CA VAL A 191 4.32 8.18 15.35
C VAL A 191 3.53 8.58 16.60
N LYS A 192 3.30 7.65 17.53
CA LYS A 192 2.61 7.95 18.80
C LYS A 192 3.30 9.06 19.60
N LYS A 193 4.62 9.01 19.68
CA LYS A 193 5.40 10.02 20.41
C LYS A 193 5.42 11.36 19.66
N ARG A 194 5.47 11.31 18.32
CA ARG A 194 5.43 12.51 17.47
C ARG A 194 4.08 13.22 17.57
N LEU A 195 2.96 12.48 17.49
CA LEU A 195 1.61 13.05 17.67
C LEU A 195 1.39 13.59 19.10
N LYS A 196 1.91 12.92 20.12
CA LYS A 196 1.93 13.47 21.49
C LYS A 196 2.81 14.73 21.58
N GLY A 197 3.89 14.81 20.81
CA GLY A 197 4.73 16.01 20.70
C GLY A 197 3.94 17.18 20.13
N LEU A 198 3.13 16.99 19.10
CA LEU A 198 2.23 17.98 18.53
C LEU A 198 1.29 18.54 19.62
N THR A 199 0.51 17.68 20.28
CA THR A 199 -0.45 18.14 21.32
C THR A 199 0.25 18.76 22.55
N SER A 200 1.47 18.31 22.89
CA SER A 200 2.25 18.91 24.00
C SER A 200 2.77 20.33 23.68
N ARG A 201 2.83 20.71 22.40
CA ARG A 201 3.15 22.08 21.95
C ARG A 201 1.89 22.94 21.76
N ASN A 202 0.73 22.49 22.29
CA ASN A 202 -0.58 23.09 22.09
C ASN A 202 -1.10 23.03 20.63
N GLY A 203 -0.51 22.14 19.82
CA GLY A 203 -1.01 21.89 18.47
C GLY A 203 -2.28 21.03 18.48
N THR A 204 -3.01 21.09 17.40
CA THR A 204 -4.30 20.43 17.20
C THR A 204 -4.16 19.24 16.26
N LEU A 205 -4.70 18.08 16.65
CA LEU A 205 -4.89 16.92 15.81
C LEU A 205 -6.39 16.68 15.63
N VAL A 206 -6.89 16.90 14.42
CA VAL A 206 -8.27 16.53 14.02
C VAL A 206 -8.21 15.25 13.19
N VAL A 207 -8.95 14.23 13.59
CA VAL A 207 -9.07 12.98 12.86
C VAL A 207 -10.50 12.80 12.34
N VAL A 208 -10.64 12.60 11.03
CA VAL A 208 -11.90 12.32 10.34
C VAL A 208 -11.89 10.87 9.90
N ASP A 209 -12.73 10.03 10.49
CA ASP A 209 -12.77 8.58 10.23
C ASP A 209 -14.14 8.02 10.64
N PRO A 210 -14.76 7.11 9.89
CA PRO A 210 -16.02 6.46 10.28
C PRO A 210 -15.90 5.57 11.53
N ARG A 211 -14.70 5.36 12.02
CA ARG A 211 -14.38 4.61 13.23
C ARG A 211 -13.46 5.44 14.15
N LYS A 212 -13.74 5.45 15.44
CA LYS A 212 -12.82 5.99 16.44
C LYS A 212 -11.62 5.04 16.57
N THR A 213 -10.63 5.27 15.70
CA THR A 213 -9.41 4.49 15.60
C THR A 213 -8.48 4.72 16.78
N GLU A 214 -7.40 3.93 16.88
CA GLU A 214 -6.35 4.13 17.88
C GLU A 214 -5.73 5.54 17.78
N THR A 215 -5.64 6.08 16.55
CA THR A 215 -5.17 7.46 16.31
C THR A 215 -6.22 8.47 16.70
N ALA A 216 -7.48 8.26 16.35
CA ALA A 216 -8.61 9.11 16.78
C ALA A 216 -8.74 9.15 18.32
N GLY A 217 -8.41 8.05 19.01
CA GLY A 217 -8.43 7.96 20.46
C GLY A 217 -7.40 8.85 21.18
N ILE A 218 -6.40 9.40 20.48
CA ILE A 218 -5.43 10.36 21.02
C ILE A 218 -5.50 11.74 20.34
N ALA A 219 -6.45 11.93 19.44
CA ALA A 219 -6.68 13.19 18.75
C ALA A 219 -7.26 14.26 19.68
N SER A 220 -7.06 15.52 19.33
CA SER A 220 -7.74 16.65 19.94
C SER A 220 -9.24 16.63 19.67
N GLU A 221 -9.60 16.20 18.45
CA GLU A 221 -10.98 16.05 17.99
C GLU A 221 -11.09 14.86 17.03
N HIS A 222 -12.20 14.10 17.14
CA HIS A 222 -12.56 13.06 16.18
C HIS A 222 -13.95 13.35 15.60
N LEU A 223 -14.04 13.30 14.28
CA LEU A 223 -15.29 13.47 13.55
C LEU A 223 -15.62 12.16 12.84
N PHE A 224 -16.81 11.64 13.11
CA PHE A 224 -17.37 10.58 12.30
C PHE A 224 -17.75 11.11 10.93
N ILE A 225 -17.43 10.36 9.87
CA ILE A 225 -17.82 10.69 8.50
C ILE A 225 -18.44 9.45 7.83
N ARG A 226 -19.50 9.64 7.06
CA ARG A 226 -20.08 8.56 6.29
C ARG A 226 -19.09 8.11 5.21
N PRO A 227 -18.76 6.79 5.10
CA PRO A 227 -17.82 6.30 4.11
C PRO A 227 -18.23 6.64 2.67
N GLY A 228 -17.28 7.13 1.87
CA GLY A 228 -17.52 7.53 0.48
C GLY A 228 -17.89 9.01 0.30
N THR A 229 -17.97 9.78 1.37
CA THR A 229 -18.34 11.21 1.31
C THR A 229 -17.17 12.15 1.63
N ASP A 230 -15.97 11.62 1.78
CA ASP A 230 -14.78 12.41 2.14
C ASP A 230 -14.45 13.47 1.09
N ALA A 231 -14.70 13.20 -0.20
CA ALA A 231 -14.53 14.20 -1.26
C ALA A 231 -15.44 15.42 -1.06
N LEU A 232 -16.69 15.22 -0.60
CA LEU A 232 -17.62 16.33 -0.31
C LEU A 232 -17.14 17.17 0.87
N PHE A 233 -16.67 16.51 1.94
CA PHE A 233 -16.12 17.20 3.10
C PHE A 233 -14.90 18.05 2.72
N LEU A 234 -13.95 17.49 1.96
CA LEU A 234 -12.74 18.18 1.52
C LEU A 234 -13.06 19.34 0.56
N LEU A 235 -13.98 19.15 -0.39
CA LEU A 235 -14.43 20.20 -1.31
C LEU A 235 -15.13 21.34 -0.55
N ALA A 236 -15.95 21.03 0.46
CA ALA A 236 -16.61 22.04 1.28
C ALA A 236 -15.63 22.83 2.16
N LEU A 237 -14.55 22.19 2.64
CA LEU A 237 -13.45 22.90 3.31
C LEU A 237 -12.78 23.87 2.34
N LEU A 238 -12.42 23.40 1.14
CA LEU A 238 -11.75 24.23 0.12
C LEU A 238 -12.69 25.35 -0.36
N ASN A 239 -13.99 25.08 -0.55
CA ASN A 239 -15.00 26.08 -0.87
C ASN A 239 -15.05 27.17 0.22
N THR A 240 -15.03 26.80 1.49
CA THR A 240 -15.00 27.77 2.60
C THR A 240 -13.74 28.64 2.57
N LEU A 241 -12.57 28.05 2.27
CA LEU A 241 -11.31 28.81 2.15
C LEU A 241 -11.43 29.90 1.08
N PHE A 242 -12.03 29.59 -0.06
CA PHE A 242 -12.21 30.58 -1.15
C PHE A 242 -13.34 31.57 -0.85
N SER A 243 -14.53 31.11 -0.46
CA SER A 243 -15.70 31.97 -0.27
C SER A 243 -15.55 32.95 0.89
N GLU A 244 -14.76 32.63 1.90
CA GLU A 244 -14.46 33.50 3.04
C GLU A 244 -13.15 34.28 2.87
N ASN A 245 -12.47 34.19 1.68
CA ASN A 245 -11.20 34.84 1.39
C ASN A 245 -10.09 34.45 2.39
N LEU A 246 -10.04 33.17 2.81
CA LEU A 246 -9.03 32.61 3.68
C LEU A 246 -7.88 31.94 2.94
N ALA A 247 -7.99 31.80 1.61
CA ALA A 247 -6.97 31.23 0.78
C ALA A 247 -5.82 32.24 0.58
N ASP A 248 -4.61 31.83 0.95
CA ASP A 248 -3.37 32.56 0.73
C ASP A 248 -2.25 31.53 0.40
N ALA A 249 -1.92 31.39 -0.87
CA ALA A 249 -0.87 30.50 -1.33
C ALA A 249 0.55 31.00 -0.99
N GLY A 250 0.68 32.19 -0.45
CA GLY A 250 1.98 32.76 -0.06
C GLY A 250 3.01 32.75 -1.20
N GLU A 251 4.22 32.25 -0.91
CA GLU A 251 5.31 32.16 -1.90
C GLU A 251 4.98 31.20 -3.08
N LEU A 252 4.07 30.24 -2.87
CA LEU A 252 3.66 29.29 -3.92
C LEU A 252 2.95 30.01 -5.08
N ALA A 253 2.32 31.17 -4.85
CA ALA A 253 1.60 31.94 -5.86
C ALA A 253 2.48 32.30 -7.07
N ALA A 254 3.81 32.43 -6.85
CA ALA A 254 4.77 32.77 -7.91
C ALA A 254 4.90 31.70 -9.01
N PHE A 255 4.56 30.46 -8.72
CA PHE A 255 4.66 29.32 -9.65
C PHE A 255 3.46 28.37 -9.58
N THR A 256 2.31 28.86 -9.12
CA THR A 256 1.04 28.11 -9.07
C THR A 256 0.00 28.84 -9.91
N SER A 257 -0.84 28.08 -10.62
CA SER A 257 -1.93 28.59 -11.43
C SER A 257 -3.18 27.70 -11.29
N GLY A 258 -4.34 28.22 -11.71
CA GLY A 258 -5.58 27.45 -11.78
C GLY A 258 -6.39 27.40 -10.48
N LEU A 259 -6.03 28.15 -9.43
CA LEU A 259 -6.82 28.19 -8.19
C LEU A 259 -8.17 28.88 -8.36
N ASP A 260 -8.26 29.95 -9.20
CA ASP A 260 -9.52 30.64 -9.48
C ASP A 260 -10.48 29.76 -10.29
N GLU A 261 -9.96 28.98 -11.24
CA GLU A 261 -10.71 28.00 -12.00
C GLU A 261 -11.26 26.89 -11.09
N VAL A 262 -10.45 26.43 -10.14
CA VAL A 262 -10.89 25.47 -9.11
C VAL A 262 -11.96 26.07 -8.24
N ALA A 263 -11.78 27.30 -7.73
CA ALA A 263 -12.77 27.99 -6.90
C ALA A 263 -14.15 28.07 -7.60
N THR A 264 -14.14 28.41 -8.90
CA THR A 264 -15.35 28.43 -9.73
C THR A 264 -15.97 27.03 -9.88
N ALA A 265 -15.15 26.02 -10.16
CA ALA A 265 -15.63 24.66 -10.39
C ALA A 265 -16.27 23.99 -9.14
N ILE A 266 -15.88 24.44 -7.95
CA ILE A 266 -16.35 23.86 -6.68
C ILE A 266 -17.42 24.70 -5.97
N GLU A 267 -17.95 25.78 -6.56
CA GLU A 267 -18.95 26.67 -5.94
C GLU A 267 -20.16 25.91 -5.37
N VAL A 268 -20.59 24.84 -6.02
CA VAL A 268 -21.77 24.04 -5.60
C VAL A 268 -21.52 23.18 -4.37
N PHE A 269 -20.27 22.86 -4.05
CA PHE A 269 -19.89 22.01 -2.93
C PHE A 269 -19.77 22.82 -1.64
N THR A 270 -20.89 23.41 -1.22
CA THR A 270 -20.94 24.22 0.01
C THR A 270 -20.90 23.35 1.26
N PRO A 271 -20.54 23.90 2.44
CA PRO A 271 -20.66 23.19 3.71
C PRO A 271 -22.07 22.65 3.98
N ASP A 272 -23.13 23.37 3.58
CA ASP A 272 -24.51 22.93 3.76
C ASP A 272 -24.84 21.73 2.86
N PHE A 273 -24.35 21.72 1.61
CA PHE A 273 -24.47 20.56 0.72
C PHE A 273 -23.72 19.35 1.29
N ALA A 274 -22.48 19.54 1.74
CA ALA A 274 -21.69 18.44 2.29
C ALA A 274 -22.28 17.87 3.59
N ALA A 275 -22.82 18.73 4.48
CA ALA A 275 -23.40 18.32 5.76
C ALA A 275 -24.57 17.33 5.57
N ALA A 276 -25.39 17.54 4.54
CA ALA A 276 -26.51 16.64 4.23
C ALA A 276 -26.09 15.18 3.96
N HIS A 277 -24.85 14.96 3.56
CA HIS A 277 -24.34 13.66 3.13
C HIS A 277 -23.27 13.06 4.04
N THR A 278 -22.40 13.90 4.61
CA THR A 278 -21.23 13.46 5.39
C THR A 278 -21.58 13.04 6.82
N GLY A 279 -22.66 13.58 7.38
CA GLY A 279 -22.98 13.49 8.80
C GLY A 279 -22.18 14.46 9.68
N ILE A 280 -21.44 15.41 9.08
CA ILE A 280 -20.71 16.47 9.77
C ILE A 280 -21.46 17.79 9.56
N GLU A 281 -21.79 18.49 10.64
CA GLU A 281 -22.52 19.75 10.58
C GLU A 281 -21.78 20.83 9.77
N ALA A 282 -22.52 21.64 8.99
CA ALA A 282 -21.94 22.68 8.13
C ALA A 282 -21.07 23.67 8.91
N ASP A 283 -21.50 24.08 10.13
CA ASP A 283 -20.73 24.98 10.97
C ASP A 283 -19.43 24.36 11.48
N THR A 284 -19.40 23.03 11.67
CA THR A 284 -18.15 22.29 11.99
C THR A 284 -17.20 22.32 10.81
N ILE A 285 -17.68 22.14 9.58
CA ILE A 285 -16.86 22.22 8.36
C ILE A 285 -16.24 23.63 8.24
N ARG A 286 -17.06 24.70 8.37
CA ARG A 286 -16.59 26.10 8.35
C ARG A 286 -15.58 26.39 9.45
N ARG A 287 -15.83 25.91 10.66
CA ARG A 287 -14.91 26.08 11.80
C ARG A 287 -13.54 25.45 11.50
N ILE A 288 -13.50 24.20 11.01
CA ILE A 288 -12.24 23.51 10.68
C ILE A 288 -11.49 24.25 9.59
N ALA A 289 -12.17 24.74 8.54
CA ALA A 289 -11.54 25.51 7.48
C ALA A 289 -10.88 26.80 8.03
N ARG A 290 -11.57 27.53 8.91
CA ARG A 290 -11.05 28.75 9.54
C ARG A 290 -9.88 28.45 10.49
N GLU A 291 -9.99 27.40 11.31
CA GLU A 291 -8.91 26.97 12.21
C GLU A 291 -7.67 26.56 11.42
N PHE A 292 -7.84 25.77 10.35
CA PHE A 292 -6.75 25.34 9.47
C PHE A 292 -6.05 26.53 8.82
N ALA A 293 -6.81 27.49 8.27
CA ALA A 293 -6.27 28.68 7.63
C ALA A 293 -5.61 29.67 8.62
N SER A 294 -6.07 29.70 9.88
CA SER A 294 -5.50 30.59 10.90
C SER A 294 -4.28 30.02 11.63
N ALA A 295 -3.99 28.73 11.46
CA ALA A 295 -2.81 28.11 12.07
C ALA A 295 -1.53 28.53 11.32
N ASP A 296 -0.50 28.91 12.06
CA ASP A 296 0.79 29.31 11.48
C ASP A 296 1.41 28.19 10.63
N LYS A 297 1.16 26.94 11.00
CA LYS A 297 1.67 25.73 10.34
C LYS A 297 0.60 24.65 10.37
N ALA A 298 0.04 24.36 9.23
CA ALA A 298 -1.00 23.36 9.10
C ALA A 298 -0.66 22.32 8.03
N VAL A 299 -1.21 21.12 8.16
CA VAL A 299 -1.11 20.11 7.11
C VAL A 299 -2.38 19.28 7.05
N CYS A 300 -2.94 19.13 5.85
CA CYS A 300 -4.00 18.20 5.52
C CYS A 300 -3.37 16.91 4.95
N TYR A 301 -3.73 15.77 5.49
CA TYR A 301 -3.20 14.46 5.10
C TYR A 301 -4.32 13.42 5.09
N GLY A 302 -4.38 12.64 4.03
CA GLY A 302 -5.33 11.53 3.89
C GLY A 302 -4.65 10.26 3.40
N ARG A 303 -5.15 9.10 3.83
CA ARG A 303 -4.52 7.83 3.42
C ARG A 303 -5.58 6.76 3.05
N MET A 304 -5.35 5.48 3.37
CA MET A 304 -6.15 4.32 2.92
C MET A 304 -7.66 4.59 2.90
N GLY A 305 -8.21 5.16 3.96
CA GLY A 305 -9.63 5.42 4.05
C GLY A 305 -10.16 6.36 2.98
N VAL A 306 -9.37 7.33 2.53
CA VAL A 306 -9.77 8.26 1.46
C VAL A 306 -9.27 7.85 0.08
N SER A 307 -8.15 7.10 -0.01
CA SER A 307 -7.61 6.66 -1.30
C SER A 307 -8.37 5.47 -1.90
N THR A 308 -8.89 4.58 -1.07
CA THR A 308 -9.58 3.36 -1.51
C THR A 308 -11.10 3.52 -1.49
N GLN A 309 -11.57 4.63 -2.06
CA GLN A 309 -12.99 5.00 -2.25
C GLN A 309 -13.25 5.32 -3.72
N ALA A 310 -14.51 5.42 -4.11
CA ALA A 310 -14.95 5.72 -5.48
C ALA A 310 -14.47 7.09 -6.01
N TYR A 311 -14.03 7.98 -5.14
CA TYR A 311 -13.51 9.32 -5.45
C TYR A 311 -12.13 9.56 -4.84
N GLY A 312 -11.32 8.49 -4.77
CA GLY A 312 -9.99 8.53 -4.12
C GLY A 312 -9.04 9.56 -4.75
N ALA A 313 -9.04 9.66 -6.08
CA ALA A 313 -8.22 10.64 -6.78
C ALA A 313 -8.67 12.08 -6.49
N LEU A 314 -9.98 12.35 -6.45
CA LEU A 314 -10.51 13.66 -6.05
C LEU A 314 -10.13 14.00 -4.60
N CYS A 315 -10.24 13.05 -3.67
CA CYS A 315 -9.81 13.27 -2.29
C CYS A 315 -8.34 13.69 -2.21
N GLN A 316 -7.45 12.97 -2.88
CA GLN A 316 -6.03 13.28 -2.84
C GLN A 316 -5.70 14.61 -3.56
N TRP A 317 -6.38 14.91 -4.65
CA TRP A 317 -6.24 16.19 -5.34
C TRP A 317 -6.66 17.36 -4.44
N VAL A 318 -7.83 17.30 -3.79
CA VAL A 318 -8.30 18.37 -2.90
C VAL A 318 -7.43 18.51 -1.65
N ILE A 319 -6.91 17.42 -1.09
CA ILE A 319 -5.93 17.47 0.01
C ILE A 319 -4.70 18.30 -0.38
N GLN A 320 -4.16 18.08 -1.58
CA GLN A 320 -3.04 18.89 -2.05
C GLN A 320 -3.45 20.34 -2.30
N LEU A 321 -4.64 20.58 -2.87
CA LEU A 321 -5.14 21.94 -3.09
C LEU A 321 -5.35 22.72 -1.78
N ILE A 322 -5.83 22.09 -0.71
CA ILE A 322 -5.94 22.71 0.61
C ILE A 322 -4.56 23.15 1.11
N ASN A 323 -3.54 22.28 1.03
CA ASN A 323 -2.18 22.61 1.43
C ASN A 323 -1.55 23.72 0.55
N ILE A 324 -1.88 23.74 -0.75
CA ILE A 324 -1.41 24.79 -1.69
C ILE A 324 -2.12 26.12 -1.40
N ALA A 325 -3.46 26.10 -1.32
CA ALA A 325 -4.26 27.31 -1.18
C ALA A 325 -4.06 28.03 0.16
N THR A 326 -3.45 27.37 1.14
CA THR A 326 -3.12 27.94 2.46
C THR A 326 -1.61 28.12 2.68
N GLY A 327 -0.78 28.02 1.60
CA GLY A 327 0.67 28.21 1.67
C GLY A 327 1.43 27.14 2.47
N ASN A 328 0.78 26.02 2.80
CA ASN A 328 1.36 24.96 3.66
C ASN A 328 2.11 23.87 2.87
N LEU A 329 2.07 23.88 1.53
CA LEU A 329 2.91 23.00 0.73
C LEU A 329 4.35 23.52 0.73
N ASP A 330 5.31 22.62 0.87
CA ASP A 330 6.77 22.84 0.86
C ASP A 330 7.26 23.86 1.91
N GLN A 331 6.53 23.95 3.03
CA GLN A 331 6.91 24.79 4.18
C GLN A 331 7.14 23.91 5.43
N PRO A 332 8.15 24.26 6.28
CA PRO A 332 8.37 23.58 7.55
C PRO A 332 7.11 23.64 8.45
N GLY A 333 6.63 22.47 8.84
CA GLY A 333 5.40 22.32 9.62
C GLY A 333 4.15 22.09 8.76
N GLY A 334 4.22 22.26 7.45
CA GLY A 334 3.22 21.85 6.46
C GLY A 334 3.55 20.48 5.87
N SER A 335 3.35 20.31 4.56
CA SER A 335 3.76 19.12 3.80
C SER A 335 5.03 19.40 3.00
N LEU A 336 6.05 18.55 3.13
CA LEU A 336 7.36 18.74 2.55
C LEU A 336 7.78 17.60 1.64
N PHE A 337 8.54 17.93 0.61
CA PHE A 337 9.24 16.93 -0.19
C PHE A 337 10.53 16.47 0.48
N THR A 338 10.88 15.21 0.30
CA THR A 338 12.10 14.62 0.83
C THR A 338 13.30 14.80 -0.10
N SER A 339 14.50 14.63 0.44
CA SER A 339 15.75 14.52 -0.32
C SER A 339 16.44 13.20 0.05
N PRO A 340 16.00 12.06 -0.47
CA PRO A 340 16.61 10.77 -0.15
C PRO A 340 18.01 10.67 -0.76
N ALA A 341 18.88 9.86 -0.13
CA ALA A 341 20.26 9.69 -0.58
C ALA A 341 20.35 8.98 -1.94
N VAL A 342 19.47 8.00 -2.18
CA VAL A 342 19.20 7.41 -3.50
C VAL A 342 17.83 7.93 -3.93
N ASP A 343 17.81 8.80 -4.91
CA ASP A 343 16.59 9.52 -5.33
C ASP A 343 15.92 8.85 -6.53
N THR A 344 14.91 8.05 -6.26
CA THR A 344 14.15 7.35 -7.29
C THR A 344 13.32 8.29 -8.19
N VAL A 345 13.05 9.52 -7.79
CA VAL A 345 12.44 10.54 -8.67
C VAL A 345 13.38 10.89 -9.82
N GLN A 346 14.69 10.93 -9.58
CA GLN A 346 15.68 11.23 -10.62
C GLN A 346 15.99 10.05 -11.54
N THR A 347 15.79 8.81 -11.06
CA THR A 347 16.22 7.60 -11.76
C THR A 347 15.08 6.80 -12.38
N SER A 348 13.82 7.14 -12.09
CA SER A 348 12.63 6.49 -12.64
C SER A 348 11.85 7.37 -13.62
N SER A 349 10.96 6.74 -14.39
CA SER A 349 10.01 7.44 -15.28
C SER A 349 9.09 8.34 -14.46
N PRO A 350 8.75 9.54 -14.98
CA PRO A 350 7.73 10.40 -14.36
C PRO A 350 6.39 9.70 -14.12
N GLY A 351 6.11 8.65 -14.89
CA GLY A 351 4.83 7.95 -14.91
C GLY A 351 4.07 8.23 -16.20
N GLY A 352 2.83 7.80 -16.24
CA GLY A 352 1.89 8.03 -17.33
C GLY A 352 0.57 7.37 -17.00
N HIS A 353 -0.51 7.79 -17.65
CA HIS A 353 -1.86 7.35 -17.39
C HIS A 353 -2.66 7.25 -18.70
N GLY A 354 -3.42 6.16 -18.86
CA GLY A 354 -4.33 5.98 -19.99
C GLY A 354 -3.65 5.81 -21.37
N ARG A 355 -2.39 5.32 -21.41
CA ARG A 355 -1.67 5.03 -22.66
C ARG A 355 -2.11 3.72 -23.31
N HIS A 356 -2.61 2.79 -22.51
CA HIS A 356 -3.32 1.59 -22.92
C HIS A 356 -4.37 1.24 -21.87
N PHE A 357 -5.23 0.27 -22.20
CA PHE A 357 -6.41 -0.06 -21.42
C PHE A 357 -6.52 -1.57 -21.22
N SER A 358 -7.22 -2.00 -20.15
CA SER A 358 -7.57 -3.39 -19.97
C SER A 358 -8.47 -3.86 -21.11
N ARG A 359 -8.34 -5.11 -21.51
CA ARG A 359 -9.01 -5.68 -22.68
C ARG A 359 -10.51 -5.83 -22.51
N VAL A 360 -10.96 -6.17 -21.29
CA VAL A 360 -12.37 -6.53 -21.03
C VAL A 360 -13.21 -5.30 -20.66
N ARG A 361 -12.72 -4.46 -19.75
CA ARG A 361 -13.47 -3.29 -19.26
C ARG A 361 -12.94 -1.95 -19.73
N GLU A 362 -11.88 -1.91 -20.52
CA GLU A 362 -11.26 -0.68 -20.99
C GLU A 362 -10.83 0.25 -19.84
N LEU A 363 -10.37 -0.33 -18.72
CA LEU A 363 -9.85 0.43 -17.60
C LEU A 363 -8.46 0.97 -17.94
N PRO A 364 -8.18 2.25 -17.61
CA PRO A 364 -6.90 2.88 -17.95
C PRO A 364 -5.75 2.29 -17.15
N GLU A 365 -4.60 2.16 -17.81
CA GLU A 365 -3.34 1.87 -17.12
C GLU A 365 -2.82 3.09 -16.37
N PHE A 366 -2.02 2.84 -15.32
CA PHE A 366 -1.14 3.83 -14.70
C PHE A 366 0.28 3.27 -14.62
N ASP A 367 1.23 4.01 -15.21
CA ASP A 367 2.66 3.64 -15.26
C ASP A 367 2.92 2.19 -15.71
N ARG A 368 2.21 1.77 -16.77
CA ARG A 368 2.23 0.43 -17.37
C ARG A 368 1.58 -0.67 -16.54
N GLU A 369 0.86 -0.35 -15.49
CA GLU A 369 0.10 -1.31 -14.69
C GLU A 369 -1.39 -1.10 -14.89
N LEU A 370 -2.12 -2.20 -15.08
CA LEU A 370 -3.57 -2.24 -15.12
C LEU A 370 -4.14 -2.36 -13.69
N PRO A 371 -5.38 -1.92 -13.45
CA PRO A 371 -6.04 -2.11 -12.17
C PRO A 371 -6.12 -3.59 -11.78
N ALA A 372 -5.64 -3.95 -10.60
CA ALA A 372 -5.66 -5.33 -10.12
C ALA A 372 -7.08 -5.93 -10.02
N ALA A 373 -8.09 -5.07 -9.94
CA ALA A 373 -9.50 -5.46 -9.95
C ALA A 373 -9.97 -6.08 -11.26
N CYS A 374 -9.24 -5.93 -12.38
CA CYS A 374 -9.58 -6.59 -13.64
C CYS A 374 -8.78 -7.87 -13.92
N LEU A 375 -7.86 -8.29 -13.03
CA LEU A 375 -7.00 -9.46 -13.27
C LEU A 375 -7.81 -10.75 -13.51
N ALA A 376 -8.86 -10.98 -12.73
CA ALA A 376 -9.67 -12.20 -12.86
C ALA A 376 -10.36 -12.31 -14.24
N GLU A 377 -10.91 -11.21 -14.74
CA GLU A 377 -11.58 -11.20 -16.05
C GLU A 377 -10.58 -11.27 -17.21
N GLU A 378 -9.39 -10.69 -17.08
CA GLU A 378 -8.33 -10.80 -18.08
C GLU A 378 -7.78 -12.24 -18.21
N ILE A 379 -7.88 -13.05 -17.14
CA ILE A 379 -7.61 -14.49 -17.17
C ILE A 379 -8.78 -15.26 -17.78
N SER A 380 -10.02 -15.03 -17.32
CA SER A 380 -11.16 -15.92 -17.60
C SER A 380 -11.90 -15.62 -18.91
N THR A 381 -11.80 -14.39 -19.43
CA THR A 381 -12.52 -14.01 -20.66
C THR A 381 -11.72 -14.42 -21.91
N PRO A 382 -12.24 -15.31 -22.78
CA PRO A 382 -11.56 -15.74 -23.99
C PRO A 382 -11.30 -14.58 -24.97
N GLY A 383 -10.25 -14.68 -25.75
CA GLY A 383 -9.91 -13.75 -26.82
C GLY A 383 -8.43 -13.45 -26.97
N GLU A 384 -8.07 -12.64 -27.97
CA GLU A 384 -6.71 -12.20 -28.17
C GLU A 384 -6.21 -11.43 -26.96
N GLY A 385 -4.98 -11.70 -26.49
CA GLY A 385 -4.40 -11.09 -25.30
C GLY A 385 -4.93 -11.63 -23.97
N GLN A 386 -5.77 -12.67 -23.95
CA GLN A 386 -6.18 -13.36 -22.73
C GLN A 386 -4.94 -13.86 -21.95
N ILE A 387 -4.93 -13.63 -20.64
CA ILE A 387 -3.86 -14.15 -19.78
C ILE A 387 -3.98 -15.67 -19.67
N ARG A 388 -2.97 -16.39 -20.14
CA ARG A 388 -2.84 -17.86 -20.09
C ARG A 388 -1.77 -18.32 -19.11
N ALA A 389 -0.74 -17.47 -18.90
CA ALA A 389 0.25 -17.69 -17.87
C ALA A 389 0.30 -16.51 -16.90
N LEU A 390 0.61 -16.79 -15.64
CA LEU A 390 0.76 -15.76 -14.61
C LEU A 390 2.06 -15.93 -13.85
N PHE A 391 2.85 -14.86 -13.78
CA PHE A 391 3.96 -14.72 -12.83
C PHE A 391 3.49 -13.91 -11.63
N THR A 392 3.63 -14.43 -10.41
CA THR A 392 3.39 -13.66 -9.19
C THR A 392 4.68 -13.53 -8.37
N GLY A 393 4.96 -12.34 -7.87
CA GLY A 393 6.10 -12.08 -6.98
C GLY A 393 5.66 -11.45 -5.66
N ALA A 394 5.98 -12.10 -4.54
CA ALA A 394 5.75 -11.60 -3.19
C ALA A 394 4.32 -11.05 -2.96
N GLY A 395 3.29 -11.74 -3.48
CA GLY A 395 1.92 -11.26 -3.43
C GLY A 395 0.88 -12.35 -3.18
N ASN A 396 -0.20 -11.97 -2.51
CA ASN A 396 -1.35 -12.84 -2.29
C ASN A 396 -2.64 -12.15 -2.78
N PRO A 397 -2.77 -11.92 -4.12
CA PRO A 397 -3.93 -11.20 -4.69
C PRO A 397 -5.27 -11.87 -4.37
N VAL A 398 -5.35 -13.17 -4.19
CA VAL A 398 -6.59 -13.86 -3.79
C VAL A 398 -7.16 -13.29 -2.47
N LEU A 399 -6.31 -12.86 -1.53
CA LEU A 399 -6.75 -12.21 -0.29
C LEU A 399 -6.61 -10.70 -0.29
N SER A 400 -5.94 -10.09 -1.26
CA SER A 400 -5.64 -8.66 -1.23
C SER A 400 -6.31 -7.82 -2.32
N THR A 401 -6.94 -8.45 -3.32
CA THR A 401 -7.72 -7.76 -4.37
C THR A 401 -9.21 -7.99 -4.19
N PRO A 402 -10.08 -7.08 -4.67
CA PRO A 402 -11.53 -7.26 -4.54
C PRO A 402 -12.02 -8.51 -5.29
N ASN A 403 -13.12 -9.10 -4.78
CA ASN A 403 -13.71 -10.35 -5.27
C ASN A 403 -12.70 -11.49 -5.34
N GLY A 404 -12.05 -11.77 -4.20
CA GLY A 404 -10.99 -12.79 -4.11
C GLY A 404 -11.42 -14.18 -4.59
N ARG A 405 -12.69 -14.56 -4.43
CA ARG A 405 -13.24 -15.84 -4.94
C ARG A 405 -13.24 -15.91 -6.45
N GLN A 406 -13.58 -14.83 -7.12
CA GLN A 406 -13.55 -14.79 -8.59
C GLN A 406 -12.11 -14.98 -9.09
N LEU A 407 -11.15 -14.29 -8.47
CA LEU A 407 -9.74 -14.43 -8.84
C LEU A 407 -9.22 -15.85 -8.53
N ASP A 408 -9.60 -16.41 -7.38
CA ASP A 408 -9.27 -17.78 -6.98
C ASP A 408 -9.73 -18.80 -8.06
N SER A 409 -10.96 -18.68 -8.52
CA SER A 409 -11.51 -19.54 -9.59
C SER A 409 -10.85 -19.26 -10.96
N ALA A 410 -10.56 -18.01 -11.28
CA ALA A 410 -9.89 -17.66 -12.52
C ALA A 410 -8.48 -18.30 -12.62
N MET A 411 -7.72 -18.29 -11.53
CA MET A 411 -6.37 -18.89 -11.49
C MET A 411 -6.37 -20.40 -11.75
N GLU A 412 -7.47 -21.11 -11.48
CA GLU A 412 -7.58 -22.54 -11.80
C GLU A 412 -7.56 -22.81 -13.32
N THR A 413 -7.90 -21.82 -14.13
CA THR A 413 -7.99 -21.93 -15.60
C THR A 413 -6.68 -21.62 -16.32
N LEU A 414 -5.63 -21.17 -15.61
CA LEU A 414 -4.34 -20.87 -16.20
C LEU A 414 -3.65 -22.11 -16.75
N GLU A 415 -3.03 -21.96 -17.90
CA GLU A 415 -2.19 -23.00 -18.51
C GLU A 415 -0.87 -23.20 -17.79
N PHE A 416 -0.35 -22.11 -17.18
CA PHE A 416 0.87 -22.13 -16.39
C PHE A 416 0.89 -21.00 -15.37
N MET A 417 1.31 -21.31 -14.16
CA MET A 417 1.54 -20.29 -13.13
C MET A 417 2.87 -20.54 -12.41
N VAL A 418 3.65 -19.48 -12.23
CA VAL A 418 4.87 -19.50 -11.43
C VAL A 418 4.81 -18.40 -10.37
N SER A 419 5.25 -18.73 -9.16
CA SER A 419 5.26 -17.80 -8.03
C SER A 419 6.66 -17.67 -7.41
N LEU A 420 7.12 -16.46 -7.21
CA LEU A 420 8.28 -16.14 -6.39
C LEU A 420 7.78 -15.78 -4.99
N ASP A 421 7.76 -16.77 -4.09
CA ASP A 421 7.17 -16.66 -2.75
C ASP A 421 7.71 -17.76 -1.83
N PRO A 422 7.94 -17.52 -0.54
CA PRO A 422 8.40 -18.54 0.40
C PRO A 422 7.30 -19.47 0.93
N TYR A 423 6.02 -19.27 0.59
CA TYR A 423 4.90 -20.03 1.15
C TYR A 423 3.96 -20.61 0.10
N ILE A 424 3.29 -21.71 0.46
CA ILE A 424 2.10 -22.21 -0.25
C ILE A 424 0.86 -21.58 0.43
N ASN A 425 0.51 -20.39 -0.05
CA ASN A 425 -0.62 -19.59 0.42
C ASN A 425 -1.83 -19.67 -0.53
N GLU A 426 -2.84 -18.83 -0.34
CA GLU A 426 -4.09 -18.83 -1.11
C GLU A 426 -3.89 -18.56 -2.61
N THR A 427 -2.87 -17.83 -2.97
CA THR A 427 -2.49 -17.56 -4.37
C THR A 427 -1.53 -18.61 -4.90
N THR A 428 -0.43 -18.86 -4.19
CA THR A 428 0.66 -19.71 -4.69
C THR A 428 0.29 -21.19 -4.75
N ARG A 429 -0.78 -21.62 -4.06
CA ARG A 429 -1.33 -22.98 -4.22
C ARG A 429 -1.78 -23.30 -5.65
N HIS A 430 -2.03 -22.27 -6.49
CA HIS A 430 -2.34 -22.42 -7.91
C HIS A 430 -1.10 -22.54 -8.79
N ALA A 431 0.08 -22.17 -8.31
CA ALA A 431 1.31 -22.21 -9.08
C ALA A 431 1.71 -23.63 -9.48
N ASP A 432 2.21 -23.80 -10.68
CA ASP A 432 2.84 -25.07 -11.12
C ASP A 432 4.26 -25.19 -10.56
N ILE A 433 4.94 -24.03 -10.39
CA ILE A 433 6.27 -23.94 -9.77
C ILE A 433 6.30 -22.79 -8.78
N ILE A 434 6.87 -23.03 -7.59
CA ILE A 434 7.17 -21.96 -6.62
C ILE A 434 8.68 -21.85 -6.47
N LEU A 435 9.19 -20.63 -6.60
CA LEU A 435 10.60 -20.25 -6.48
C LEU A 435 10.81 -19.51 -5.15
N PRO A 436 11.21 -20.19 -4.07
CA PRO A 436 11.33 -19.56 -2.76
C PRO A 436 12.68 -18.83 -2.66
N PRO A 437 12.67 -17.50 -2.43
CA PRO A 437 13.90 -16.75 -2.20
C PRO A 437 14.46 -16.98 -0.80
N THR A 438 15.72 -16.57 -0.59
CA THR A 438 16.32 -16.49 0.74
C THR A 438 15.48 -15.63 1.69
N SER A 439 15.66 -15.84 2.98
CA SER A 439 15.10 -14.96 4.01
C SER A 439 15.66 -13.56 3.90
N ALA A 440 14.84 -12.58 4.25
CA ALA A 440 15.30 -11.19 4.31
C ALA A 440 16.47 -10.98 5.31
N LEU A 441 16.74 -11.88 6.24
CA LEU A 441 17.91 -11.81 7.13
C LEU A 441 19.17 -12.45 6.53
N GLU A 442 19.04 -13.13 5.40
CA GLU A 442 20.13 -13.81 4.66
C GLU A 442 20.68 -12.99 3.49
N HIS A 443 20.25 -11.74 3.31
CA HIS A 443 20.77 -10.81 2.30
C HIS A 443 20.91 -9.40 2.85
N ASP A 444 21.73 -8.58 2.23
CA ASP A 444 21.90 -7.17 2.54
C ASP A 444 20.61 -6.39 2.33
N HIS A 445 20.53 -5.19 2.91
CA HIS A 445 19.36 -4.34 2.77
C HIS A 445 19.71 -2.85 2.71
N TYR A 446 19.09 -2.18 1.74
CA TYR A 446 18.90 -0.75 1.65
C TYR A 446 17.45 -0.48 1.27
N ASP A 447 16.77 0.41 1.96
CA ASP A 447 15.41 0.76 1.60
C ASP A 447 15.40 1.82 0.49
N ILE A 448 15.04 1.43 -0.73
CA ILE A 448 15.00 2.32 -1.90
C ILE A 448 13.74 3.19 -1.88
N SER A 449 12.61 2.65 -1.40
CA SER A 449 11.30 3.27 -1.55
C SER A 449 10.97 4.25 -0.45
N PHE A 450 11.18 3.87 0.82
CA PHE A 450 10.53 4.56 1.93
C PHE A 450 11.34 5.70 2.53
N HIS A 451 12.61 5.84 2.20
CA HIS A 451 13.34 7.08 2.44
C HIS A 451 12.73 8.27 1.68
N LEU A 452 12.06 8.00 0.56
CA LEU A 452 11.36 9.02 -0.24
C LEU A 452 10.13 9.62 0.48
N PHE A 453 9.60 8.95 1.49
CA PHE A 453 8.42 9.38 2.25
C PHE A 453 8.71 9.63 3.73
N ALA A 454 9.99 9.71 4.10
CA ALA A 454 10.40 9.79 5.49
C ALA A 454 10.28 11.22 6.04
N VAL A 455 9.83 11.34 7.28
CA VAL A 455 9.73 12.63 8.01
C VAL A 455 11.09 13.27 8.30
N ARG A 456 12.19 12.59 7.95
CA ARG A 456 13.56 13.06 8.10
C ARG A 456 14.44 12.39 7.06
N ASN A 457 15.33 13.13 6.44
CA ASN A 457 16.30 12.56 5.51
C ASN A 457 17.32 11.71 6.27
N THR A 458 17.42 10.44 5.92
CA THR A 458 18.37 9.49 6.50
C THR A 458 18.84 8.51 5.42
N ALA A 459 19.96 7.84 5.65
CA ALA A 459 20.42 6.74 4.82
C ALA A 459 20.98 5.61 5.69
N ARG A 460 20.67 4.36 5.35
CA ARG A 460 21.16 3.19 6.06
C ARG A 460 21.32 2.00 5.12
N TYR A 461 22.48 1.37 5.18
CA TYR A 461 22.76 0.08 4.58
C TYR A 461 23.10 -0.93 5.67
N ASN A 462 22.57 -2.12 5.56
CA ASN A 462 22.85 -3.18 6.52
C ASN A 462 23.21 -4.46 5.78
N GLU A 463 24.27 -5.11 6.24
CA GLU A 463 24.71 -6.41 5.77
C GLU A 463 23.76 -7.52 6.27
N ALA A 464 23.83 -8.69 5.65
CA ALA A 464 23.08 -9.87 6.06
C ALA A 464 23.35 -10.22 7.53
N VAL A 465 22.34 -10.75 8.21
CA VAL A 465 22.48 -11.26 9.60
C VAL A 465 23.03 -12.70 9.58
N PHE A 466 22.65 -13.46 8.55
CA PHE A 466 23.07 -14.85 8.36
C PHE A 466 23.62 -15.03 6.95
N ASP A 467 24.57 -15.95 6.82
CA ASP A 467 25.09 -16.33 5.50
C ASP A 467 23.97 -16.92 4.64
N LYS A 468 24.10 -16.72 3.32
CA LYS A 468 23.22 -17.33 2.35
C LYS A 468 23.35 -18.87 2.42
N PRO A 469 22.26 -19.63 2.64
CA PRO A 469 22.32 -21.08 2.63
C PRO A 469 22.84 -21.64 1.31
N GLU A 470 23.68 -22.65 1.37
CA GLU A 470 24.21 -23.32 0.18
C GLU A 470 23.06 -23.82 -0.71
N GLY A 471 23.19 -23.62 -2.02
CA GLY A 471 22.20 -24.03 -3.00
C GLY A 471 20.92 -23.18 -3.01
N SER A 472 20.82 -22.09 -2.23
CA SER A 472 19.69 -21.14 -2.30
C SER A 472 19.99 -19.98 -3.24
N LEU A 473 18.92 -19.28 -3.68
CA LEU A 473 19.04 -18.07 -4.50
C LEU A 473 18.35 -16.90 -3.81
N HIS A 474 18.94 -15.71 -3.94
CA HIS A 474 18.28 -14.45 -3.61
C HIS A 474 17.24 -14.09 -4.68
N ASP A 475 16.29 -13.22 -4.35
CA ASP A 475 15.28 -12.72 -5.28
C ASP A 475 15.91 -12.19 -6.57
N TRP A 476 16.94 -11.35 -6.45
CA TRP A 476 17.60 -10.75 -7.61
C TRP A 476 18.33 -11.77 -8.50
N GLU A 477 18.89 -12.83 -7.91
CA GLU A 477 19.53 -13.92 -8.64
C GLU A 477 18.48 -14.71 -9.44
N ILE A 478 17.29 -14.94 -8.84
CA ILE A 478 16.17 -15.61 -9.51
C ILE A 478 15.71 -14.79 -10.72
N PHE A 479 15.48 -13.46 -10.55
CA PHE A 479 15.08 -12.60 -11.65
C PHE A 479 16.12 -12.57 -12.78
N ASN A 480 17.41 -12.48 -12.43
CA ASN A 480 18.48 -12.44 -13.41
C ASN A 480 18.62 -13.76 -14.16
N GLN A 481 18.65 -14.89 -13.44
CA GLN A 481 18.82 -16.21 -14.05
C GLN A 481 17.60 -16.62 -14.89
N LEU A 482 16.37 -16.38 -14.42
CA LEU A 482 15.16 -16.66 -15.17
C LEU A 482 15.05 -15.75 -16.40
N GLY A 483 15.36 -14.45 -16.24
CA GLY A 483 15.38 -13.48 -17.33
C GLY A 483 16.36 -13.88 -18.44
N ASN A 484 17.57 -14.33 -18.09
CA ASN A 484 18.58 -14.76 -19.06
C ASN A 484 18.21 -16.06 -19.79
N ARG A 485 17.58 -17.03 -19.10
CA ARG A 485 17.06 -18.24 -19.75
C ARG A 485 15.93 -17.89 -20.73
N LEU A 486 15.01 -17.05 -20.32
CA LEU A 486 13.93 -16.58 -21.18
C LEU A 486 14.47 -15.78 -22.39
N ALA A 487 15.46 -14.92 -22.17
CA ALA A 487 16.13 -14.18 -23.23
C ALA A 487 16.71 -15.10 -24.29
N THR A 488 17.45 -16.15 -23.87
CA THR A 488 18.04 -17.15 -24.76
C THR A 488 16.97 -17.84 -25.61
N LEU A 489 15.84 -18.27 -25.00
CA LEU A 489 14.75 -18.95 -25.71
C LEU A 489 13.98 -18.03 -26.68
N LEU A 490 14.06 -16.71 -26.48
CA LEU A 490 13.44 -15.69 -27.33
C LEU A 490 14.45 -14.99 -28.27
N ASP A 491 15.65 -15.55 -28.46
CA ASP A 491 16.75 -15.02 -29.29
C ASP A 491 17.11 -13.55 -28.91
N LYS A 492 17.19 -13.26 -27.61
CA LYS A 492 17.57 -11.94 -27.07
C LYS A 492 18.87 -12.04 -26.28
N PRO A 493 19.66 -10.95 -26.19
CA PRO A 493 20.90 -10.95 -25.42
C PRO A 493 20.62 -11.10 -23.91
N PRO A 494 21.43 -11.86 -23.18
CA PRO A 494 21.36 -11.93 -21.72
C PRO A 494 21.83 -10.63 -21.08
N GLN A 495 21.40 -10.40 -19.84
CA GLN A 495 21.82 -9.26 -19.04
C GLN A 495 22.94 -9.67 -18.06
N PRO A 496 23.93 -8.79 -17.82
CA PRO A 496 24.95 -9.04 -16.81
C PRO A 496 24.34 -9.07 -15.40
N ALA A 497 24.93 -9.82 -14.51
CA ALA A 497 24.56 -9.85 -13.10
C ALA A 497 25.35 -8.77 -12.35
N THR A 498 24.81 -7.57 -12.25
CA THR A 498 25.34 -6.53 -11.36
C THR A 498 24.74 -6.73 -9.98
N ALA A 499 25.54 -6.78 -8.91
CA ALA A 499 24.99 -6.99 -7.58
C ALA A 499 24.15 -5.79 -7.12
N PRO A 500 23.05 -5.99 -6.37
CA PRO A 500 22.19 -4.90 -5.93
C PRO A 500 22.91 -3.77 -5.16
N HIS A 501 23.93 -4.12 -4.35
CA HIS A 501 24.70 -3.12 -3.60
C HIS A 501 25.56 -2.22 -4.50
N GLU A 502 26.01 -2.69 -5.65
CA GLU A 502 26.73 -1.88 -6.64
C GLU A 502 25.79 -0.83 -7.28
N ILE A 503 24.53 -1.22 -7.52
CA ILE A 503 23.49 -0.30 -8.02
C ILE A 503 23.18 0.78 -6.97
N ILE A 504 23.12 0.39 -5.69
CA ILE A 504 22.94 1.36 -4.59
C ILE A 504 24.12 2.31 -4.49
N ASP A 505 25.36 1.81 -4.58
CA ASP A 505 26.53 2.67 -4.52
C ASP A 505 26.56 3.70 -5.67
N LEU A 506 26.19 3.26 -6.87
CA LEU A 506 26.03 4.17 -8.01
C LEU A 506 24.95 5.24 -7.72
N GLY A 507 23.79 4.82 -7.16
CA GLY A 507 22.72 5.73 -6.77
C GLY A 507 23.17 6.76 -5.71
N LEU A 508 23.98 6.36 -4.74
CA LEU A 508 24.57 7.25 -3.74
C LEU A 508 25.54 8.25 -4.35
N GLN A 509 26.36 7.81 -5.31
CA GLN A 509 27.31 8.67 -6.02
C GLN A 509 26.62 9.71 -6.91
N MET A 510 25.43 9.39 -7.43
CA MET A 510 24.60 10.32 -8.22
C MET A 510 23.67 11.20 -7.36
N GLY A 511 23.49 10.86 -6.09
CA GLY A 511 22.53 11.50 -5.19
C GLY A 511 23.00 12.84 -4.64
N ALA A 512 22.06 13.57 -4.01
CA ALA A 512 22.26 14.93 -3.48
C ALA A 512 23.38 15.05 -2.42
N TYR A 513 23.80 13.95 -1.82
CA TYR A 513 24.80 13.93 -0.75
C TYR A 513 26.18 13.41 -1.19
N SER A 514 26.37 13.16 -2.48
CA SER A 514 27.65 12.70 -3.03
C SER A 514 28.79 13.69 -2.78
N ALA A 515 28.54 14.99 -2.94
CA ALA A 515 29.50 16.05 -2.64
C ALA A 515 29.92 16.10 -1.16
N GLN A 516 29.13 15.51 -0.25
CA GLN A 516 29.43 15.35 1.17
C GLN A 516 30.17 14.04 1.47
N GLY A 517 30.54 13.30 0.43
CA GLY A 517 31.26 12.04 0.51
C GLY A 517 30.38 10.87 1.00
N LEU A 518 29.06 10.90 0.79
CA LEU A 518 28.21 9.77 1.09
C LEU A 518 28.46 8.64 0.07
N SER A 519 28.76 7.46 0.57
CA SER A 519 29.06 6.27 -0.21
C SER A 519 28.57 5.02 0.54
N LEU A 520 28.50 3.90 -0.15
CA LEU A 520 28.16 2.61 0.45
C LEU A 520 29.13 2.24 1.59
N GLU A 521 30.43 2.47 1.39
CA GLU A 521 31.45 2.21 2.42
C GLU A 521 31.22 3.05 3.68
N LYS A 522 30.85 4.31 3.53
CA LYS A 522 30.51 5.16 4.67
C LYS A 522 29.25 4.70 5.41
N LEU A 523 28.26 4.16 4.70
CA LEU A 523 27.06 3.56 5.31
C LEU A 523 27.39 2.28 6.07
N ARG A 524 28.27 1.43 5.54
CA ARG A 524 28.76 0.22 6.23
C ARG A 524 29.43 0.53 7.56
N GLN A 525 30.18 1.61 7.62
CA GLN A 525 30.84 2.09 8.85
C GLN A 525 29.84 2.69 9.86
N LYS A 526 28.59 2.94 9.48
CA LYS A 526 27.52 3.52 10.29
C LYS A 526 26.25 2.67 10.25
N PRO A 527 26.28 1.45 10.80
CA PRO A 527 25.19 0.48 10.63
C PRO A 527 23.84 0.94 11.23
N SER A 528 23.84 1.84 12.22
CA SER A 528 22.62 2.49 12.72
C SER A 528 22.05 3.55 11.77
N GLY A 529 22.75 3.86 10.66
CA GLY A 529 22.35 4.87 9.68
C GLY A 529 22.99 6.23 9.91
N ILE A 530 22.87 7.07 8.90
CA ILE A 530 23.39 8.45 8.88
C ILE A 530 22.19 9.41 8.85
N ASP A 531 22.24 10.41 9.73
CA ASP A 531 21.30 11.53 9.72
C ASP A 531 21.73 12.55 8.66
N LEU A 532 20.87 12.75 7.67
CA LEU A 532 21.07 13.71 6.57
C LEU A 532 20.30 15.03 6.81
N GLY A 533 19.60 15.14 7.93
CA GLY A 533 18.95 16.35 8.40
C GLY A 533 17.42 16.39 8.18
N PRO A 534 16.79 17.47 8.64
CA PRO A 534 15.35 17.67 8.49
C PRO A 534 14.97 17.91 7.03
N LEU A 535 13.67 17.76 6.74
CA LEU A 535 13.09 18.18 5.48
C LEU A 535 13.20 19.70 5.34
N ARG A 536 13.31 20.19 4.12
CA ARG A 536 13.43 21.61 3.78
C ARG A 536 12.63 21.94 2.53
N SER A 537 12.24 23.18 2.37
CA SER A 537 11.61 23.69 1.14
C SER A 537 12.53 23.48 -0.07
N GLN A 538 11.95 23.02 -1.19
CA GLN A 538 12.67 22.65 -2.40
C GLN A 538 12.00 23.17 -3.69
N LEU A 539 10.79 23.75 -3.58
CA LEU A 539 10.09 24.27 -4.75
C LEU A 539 10.62 25.65 -5.16
N PRO A 540 10.55 25.99 -6.46
CA PRO A 540 10.01 25.18 -7.57
C PRO A 540 11.00 24.17 -8.17
N GLN A 541 12.26 24.13 -7.72
CA GLN A 541 13.34 23.33 -8.35
C GLN A 541 13.03 21.84 -8.37
N ARG A 542 12.35 21.34 -7.33
CA ARG A 542 11.99 19.92 -7.18
C ARG A 542 10.87 19.46 -8.13
N LEU A 543 10.06 20.37 -8.67
CA LEU A 543 9.01 20.03 -9.62
C LEU A 543 9.57 19.35 -10.87
N ALA A 544 8.87 18.34 -11.36
CA ALA A 544 9.20 17.65 -12.61
C ALA A 544 8.35 18.15 -13.80
N THR A 545 7.46 19.11 -13.57
CA THR A 545 6.73 19.81 -14.64
C THR A 545 7.70 20.61 -15.54
N PRO A 546 7.44 20.72 -16.85
CA PRO A 546 8.37 21.38 -17.79
C PRO A 546 8.73 22.81 -17.39
N GLU A 547 7.74 23.57 -16.94
CA GLU A 547 7.89 24.99 -16.61
C GLU A 547 8.18 25.24 -15.11
N LYS A 548 8.38 24.18 -14.34
CA LYS A 548 8.52 24.27 -12.87
C LYS A 548 7.34 24.97 -12.21
N THR A 549 6.12 24.71 -12.69
CA THR A 549 4.87 25.29 -12.20
C THR A 549 3.92 24.20 -11.72
N ILE A 550 3.06 24.52 -10.76
CA ILE A 550 1.95 23.71 -10.29
C ILE A 550 0.67 24.18 -10.99
N ARG A 551 -0.04 23.27 -11.65
CA ARG A 551 -1.35 23.53 -12.24
C ARG A 551 -2.45 22.88 -11.43
N CYS A 552 -3.20 23.69 -10.69
CA CYS A 552 -4.27 23.22 -9.80
C CYS A 552 -5.52 22.77 -10.55
N ASP A 553 -5.82 23.40 -11.69
CA ASP A 553 -6.99 23.17 -12.55
C ASP A 553 -6.89 21.89 -13.40
N THR A 554 -6.56 20.76 -12.78
CA THR A 554 -6.43 19.46 -13.45
C THR A 554 -7.72 19.11 -14.22
N PRO A 555 -7.74 19.04 -15.55
CA PRO A 555 -8.96 18.90 -16.32
C PRO A 555 -9.76 17.63 -16.00
N GLN A 556 -9.06 16.51 -15.74
CA GLN A 556 -9.70 15.23 -15.40
C GLN A 556 -10.41 15.30 -14.05
N ALA A 557 -9.79 15.94 -13.04
CA ALA A 557 -10.39 16.10 -11.72
C ALA A 557 -11.60 17.05 -11.80
N ILE A 558 -11.49 18.17 -12.51
CA ILE A 558 -12.61 19.13 -12.69
C ILE A 558 -13.78 18.46 -13.41
N ALA A 559 -13.51 17.69 -14.47
CA ALA A 559 -14.58 16.97 -15.18
C ALA A 559 -15.29 15.94 -14.29
N ASP A 560 -14.59 15.29 -13.35
CA ASP A 560 -15.16 14.29 -12.46
C ASP A 560 -16.02 14.89 -11.34
N LEU A 561 -15.92 16.19 -11.07
CA LEU A 561 -16.78 16.88 -10.08
C LEU A 561 -18.26 16.77 -10.44
N GLN A 562 -18.60 16.76 -11.74
CA GLN A 562 -20.00 16.59 -12.16
C GLN A 562 -20.52 15.19 -11.79
N ARG A 563 -19.72 14.13 -11.99
CA ARG A 563 -20.10 12.77 -11.58
C ARG A 563 -20.29 12.66 -10.07
N LEU A 564 -19.42 13.31 -9.29
CA LEU A 564 -19.56 13.40 -7.84
C LEU A 564 -20.86 14.12 -7.45
N PHE A 565 -21.13 15.29 -8.04
CA PHE A 565 -22.33 16.09 -7.76
C PHE A 565 -23.60 15.29 -8.06
N ASP A 566 -23.68 14.64 -9.24
CA ASP A 566 -24.85 13.87 -9.66
C ASP A 566 -25.11 12.67 -8.75
N ALA A 567 -24.06 12.02 -8.25
CA ALA A 567 -24.18 10.87 -7.35
C ALA A 567 -24.83 11.23 -6.00
N PHE A 568 -24.73 12.50 -5.59
CA PHE A 568 -25.27 12.97 -4.31
C PHE A 568 -26.49 13.88 -4.45
N GLN A 569 -27.17 13.89 -5.62
CA GLN A 569 -28.44 14.61 -5.80
C GLN A 569 -29.61 13.96 -5.04
N GLN A 570 -29.50 12.68 -4.72
CA GLN A 570 -30.54 11.94 -3.99
C GLN A 570 -29.97 11.38 -2.69
N PRO A 571 -30.77 11.32 -1.61
CA PRO A 571 -30.34 10.68 -0.38
C PRO A 571 -30.01 9.21 -0.62
N ASP A 572 -28.89 8.76 -0.09
CA ASP A 572 -28.50 7.35 -0.11
C ASP A 572 -29.55 6.51 0.65
N ALA A 573 -30.14 5.51 -0.01
CA ALA A 573 -31.04 4.59 0.66
C ALA A 573 -30.21 3.69 1.58
N SER A 574 -30.45 3.79 2.85
CA SER A 574 -30.12 3.03 4.08
C SER A 574 -29.41 1.66 3.95
N GLU A 575 -28.38 1.52 3.11
CA GLU A 575 -27.52 0.34 3.12
C GLU A 575 -26.36 0.55 4.08
N LEU A 576 -25.97 -0.52 4.79
CA LEU A 576 -24.75 -0.51 5.60
C LEU A 576 -23.53 -0.40 4.67
N ARG A 577 -22.51 0.32 5.13
CA ARG A 577 -21.25 0.48 4.42
C ARG A 577 -20.13 -0.32 5.09
N LEU A 578 -19.45 -1.15 4.32
CA LEU A 578 -18.29 -1.91 4.79
C LEU A 578 -17.02 -1.07 4.69
N ILE A 579 -16.24 -1.05 5.77
CA ILE A 579 -14.86 -0.55 5.78
C ILE A 579 -13.91 -1.65 6.26
N GLY A 580 -12.70 -1.64 5.72
CA GLY A 580 -11.60 -2.47 6.21
C GLY A 580 -11.01 -1.95 7.51
N ARG A 581 -10.35 -2.81 8.31
CA ARG A 581 -9.53 -2.35 9.43
C ARG A 581 -8.19 -3.07 9.48
N ARG A 582 -7.17 -2.32 9.91
CA ARG A 582 -5.81 -2.81 10.12
C ARG A 582 -5.54 -3.03 11.61
N HIS A 583 -4.56 -3.85 11.91
CA HIS A 583 -4.15 -4.14 13.28
C HIS A 583 -2.62 -4.16 13.37
N VAL A 584 -2.05 -3.62 14.47
CA VAL A 584 -0.59 -3.51 14.66
C VAL A 584 0.16 -4.86 14.63
N ARG A 585 -0.53 -5.98 14.93
CA ARG A 585 0.03 -7.34 14.87
C ARG A 585 -0.18 -8.04 13.53
N SER A 586 -0.77 -7.37 12.53
CA SER A 586 -1.04 -7.94 11.22
C SER A 586 -0.26 -7.16 10.15
N ASN A 587 0.19 -7.85 9.11
CA ASN A 587 0.75 -7.25 7.92
C ASN A 587 0.17 -7.95 6.69
N ASN A 588 -0.92 -7.41 6.17
CA ASN A 588 -1.75 -8.09 5.16
C ASN A 588 -2.06 -9.53 5.60
N SER A 589 -1.94 -10.52 4.73
CA SER A 589 -2.24 -11.93 5.02
C SER A 589 -1.05 -12.74 5.54
N TRP A 590 0.19 -12.33 5.23
CA TRP A 590 1.34 -13.22 5.34
C TRP A 590 1.96 -13.37 6.74
N MET A 591 1.69 -12.45 7.68
CA MET A 591 2.17 -12.55 9.07
C MET A 591 1.18 -13.27 10.01
N HIS A 592 0.11 -13.86 9.51
CA HIS A 592 -0.81 -14.66 10.31
C HIS A 592 -0.28 -16.07 10.62
N ASN A 593 0.84 -16.48 10.01
CA ASN A 593 1.46 -17.78 10.31
C ASN A 593 2.38 -17.77 11.54
N TYR A 594 2.39 -16.71 12.35
CA TYR A 594 3.28 -16.63 13.53
C TYR A 594 2.46 -16.59 14.82
N HIS A 595 2.59 -17.64 15.62
CA HIS A 595 1.87 -17.79 16.89
C HIS A 595 2.00 -16.54 17.78
N ARG A 596 3.19 -15.90 17.82
CA ARG A 596 3.43 -14.66 18.57
C ARG A 596 2.45 -13.55 18.22
N LEU A 597 2.10 -13.41 16.96
CA LEU A 597 1.20 -12.37 16.46
C LEU A 597 -0.27 -12.78 16.52
N MET A 598 -0.56 -14.09 16.43
CA MET A 598 -1.93 -14.61 16.39
C MET A 598 -2.52 -14.96 17.74
N LYS A 599 -1.68 -15.15 18.77
CA LYS A 599 -2.14 -15.49 20.13
C LYS A 599 -3.12 -14.46 20.71
N GLY A 600 -4.05 -14.94 21.51
CA GLY A 600 -5.05 -14.13 22.21
C GLY A 600 -6.45 -14.33 21.64
N ARG A 601 -7.33 -13.33 21.83
CA ARG A 601 -8.71 -13.39 21.30
C ARG A 601 -8.71 -13.42 19.77
N ASP A 602 -9.75 -14.05 19.22
CA ASP A 602 -10.00 -13.96 17.79
C ASP A 602 -10.24 -12.49 17.39
N ARG A 603 -9.62 -12.09 16.27
CA ARG A 603 -9.70 -10.71 15.75
C ARG A 603 -10.49 -10.61 14.45
N CYS A 604 -10.84 -11.76 13.85
CA CYS A 604 -11.67 -11.77 12.65
C CYS A 604 -13.15 -11.67 13.02
N THR A 605 -13.58 -10.48 13.45
CA THR A 605 -14.94 -10.17 13.84
C THR A 605 -15.52 -9.04 13.00
N LEU A 606 -16.82 -9.06 12.75
CA LEU A 606 -17.55 -7.96 12.15
C LEU A 606 -17.92 -6.95 13.26
N MET A 607 -17.28 -5.80 13.26
CA MET A 607 -17.61 -4.72 14.20
C MET A 607 -18.86 -3.99 13.70
N MET A 608 -19.87 -3.84 14.58
CA MET A 608 -21.13 -3.14 14.31
C MET A 608 -21.50 -2.23 15.46
N HIS A 609 -22.21 -1.12 15.14
CA HIS A 609 -22.81 -0.29 16.17
C HIS A 609 -23.97 -1.04 16.85
N PRO A 610 -24.17 -0.90 18.19
CA PRO A 610 -25.27 -1.57 18.91
C PRO A 610 -26.66 -1.29 18.34
N ASP A 611 -26.92 -0.07 17.84
CA ASP A 611 -28.21 0.30 17.23
C ASP A 611 -28.46 -0.47 15.94
N ASP A 612 -27.44 -0.62 15.09
CA ASP A 612 -27.54 -1.41 13.85
C ASP A 612 -27.76 -2.89 14.17
N MET A 613 -27.10 -3.40 15.22
CA MET A 613 -27.30 -4.78 15.68
C MET A 613 -28.73 -5.00 16.16
N ALA A 614 -29.27 -4.05 16.92
CA ALA A 614 -30.67 -4.12 17.39
C ALA A 614 -31.68 -4.12 16.23
N HIS A 615 -31.46 -3.25 15.23
CA HIS A 615 -32.30 -3.21 14.02
C HIS A 615 -32.26 -4.51 13.22
N GLN A 616 -31.11 -5.19 13.19
CA GLN A 616 -30.93 -6.47 12.48
C GLN A 616 -31.29 -7.71 13.34
N GLY A 617 -31.66 -7.52 14.61
CA GLY A 617 -31.94 -8.63 15.54
C GLY A 617 -30.71 -9.49 15.88
N ILE A 618 -29.51 -8.91 15.88
CA ILE A 618 -28.22 -9.57 16.13
C ILE A 618 -27.75 -9.22 17.56
N LYS A 619 -27.20 -10.19 18.27
CA LYS A 619 -26.59 -10.01 19.59
C LYS A 619 -25.07 -10.08 19.50
N PRO A 620 -24.31 -9.44 20.42
CA PRO A 620 -22.86 -9.61 20.50
C PRO A 620 -22.45 -11.09 20.59
N GLY A 621 -21.53 -11.54 19.74
CA GLY A 621 -21.07 -12.92 19.64
C GLY A 621 -21.89 -13.81 18.71
N ASP A 622 -23.08 -13.39 18.26
CA ASP A 622 -23.81 -14.12 17.22
C ASP A 622 -22.99 -14.16 15.91
N ARG A 623 -23.26 -15.16 15.08
CA ARG A 623 -22.77 -15.14 13.70
C ARG A 623 -23.77 -14.45 12.79
N ALA A 624 -23.24 -13.63 11.90
CA ALA A 624 -24.02 -12.95 10.87
C ALA A 624 -23.47 -13.26 9.47
N THR A 625 -24.36 -13.26 8.50
CA THR A 625 -24.01 -13.27 7.08
C THR A 625 -23.86 -11.84 6.62
N LEU A 626 -22.64 -11.45 6.25
CA LEU A 626 -22.32 -10.21 5.57
C LEU A 626 -22.33 -10.47 4.07
N SER A 627 -23.09 -9.70 3.30
CA SER A 627 -23.25 -9.89 1.87
C SER A 627 -23.10 -8.58 1.09
N SER A 628 -22.49 -8.66 -0.08
CA SER A 628 -22.39 -7.61 -1.08
C SER A 628 -22.81 -8.14 -2.45
N ARG A 629 -22.63 -7.37 -3.52
CA ARG A 629 -22.76 -7.84 -4.91
C ARG A 629 -21.78 -8.98 -5.22
N ALA A 630 -20.54 -8.89 -4.71
CA ALA A 630 -19.47 -9.84 -5.02
C ALA A 630 -19.65 -11.20 -4.34
N GLY A 631 -20.26 -11.25 -3.15
CA GLY A 631 -20.40 -12.50 -2.41
C GLY A 631 -20.86 -12.33 -0.98
N SER A 632 -20.70 -13.39 -0.19
CA SER A 632 -21.08 -13.39 1.22
C SER A 632 -20.11 -14.18 2.09
N VAL A 633 -19.98 -13.76 3.36
CA VAL A 633 -19.19 -14.43 4.39
C VAL A 633 -19.97 -14.52 5.70
N ASN A 634 -19.70 -15.59 6.48
CA ASN A 634 -20.30 -15.79 7.81
C ASN A 634 -19.27 -15.49 8.90
N VAL A 635 -19.53 -14.49 9.71
CA VAL A 635 -18.56 -13.97 10.69
C VAL A 635 -19.21 -13.69 12.03
N ALA A 636 -18.45 -13.83 13.14
CA ALA A 636 -18.91 -13.44 14.48
C ALA A 636 -19.01 -11.91 14.59
N VAL A 637 -20.06 -11.41 15.25
CA VAL A 637 -20.30 -9.97 15.40
C VAL A 637 -19.78 -9.46 16.73
N GLU A 638 -19.08 -8.31 16.67
CA GLU A 638 -18.57 -7.57 17.82
C GLU A 638 -19.30 -6.22 17.92
N ALA A 639 -19.95 -5.96 19.06
CA ALA A 639 -20.56 -4.67 19.30
C ALA A 639 -19.51 -3.61 19.66
N SER A 640 -19.62 -2.41 19.08
CA SER A 640 -18.73 -1.29 19.37
C SER A 640 -19.40 0.05 19.13
N ILE A 641 -19.28 0.97 20.08
CA ILE A 641 -19.66 2.38 19.92
C ILE A 641 -18.55 3.22 19.25
N ASP A 642 -17.39 2.62 18.99
CA ASP A 642 -16.27 3.26 18.28
C ASP A 642 -16.44 3.23 16.75
N ILE A 643 -17.56 2.73 16.24
CA ILE A 643 -17.96 2.81 14.84
C ILE A 643 -19.28 3.55 14.74
N MET A 644 -19.44 4.39 13.73
CA MET A 644 -20.70 5.13 13.56
C MET A 644 -21.83 4.19 13.12
N PRO A 645 -23.11 4.51 13.44
CA PRO A 645 -24.25 3.81 12.88
C PRO A 645 -24.25 3.83 11.33
N GLY A 646 -24.74 2.76 10.72
CA GLY A 646 -24.73 2.59 9.26
C GLY A 646 -23.41 2.06 8.69
N VAL A 647 -22.41 1.78 9.53
CA VAL A 647 -21.09 1.30 9.11
C VAL A 647 -20.75 -0.01 9.80
N VAL A 648 -20.17 -0.95 9.05
CA VAL A 648 -19.61 -2.19 9.58
C VAL A 648 -18.15 -2.34 9.19
N SER A 649 -17.34 -2.97 10.04
CA SER A 649 -15.91 -3.11 9.78
C SER A 649 -15.42 -4.55 9.92
N LEU A 650 -14.69 -5.01 8.89
CA LEU A 650 -14.08 -6.33 8.86
C LEU A 650 -12.55 -6.22 8.72
N PRO A 651 -11.75 -7.01 9.44
CA PRO A 651 -10.29 -6.93 9.35
C PRO A 651 -9.79 -7.48 8.01
N HIS A 652 -8.78 -6.81 7.48
CA HIS A 652 -8.07 -7.24 6.26
C HIS A 652 -7.08 -8.38 6.56
N GLY A 653 -6.88 -9.27 5.58
CA GLY A 653 -5.81 -10.27 5.55
C GLY A 653 -6.18 -11.65 6.09
N PHE A 654 -7.41 -11.88 6.54
CA PHE A 654 -7.95 -13.20 6.90
C PHE A 654 -8.55 -13.91 5.69
N GLY A 655 -8.91 -15.20 5.86
CA GLY A 655 -9.48 -16.08 4.82
C GLY A 655 -8.57 -17.26 4.48
N HIS A 656 -7.86 -17.81 5.48
CA HIS A 656 -6.85 -18.85 5.30
C HIS A 656 -7.42 -20.28 5.24
N ASP A 657 -8.73 -20.44 5.02
CA ASP A 657 -9.42 -21.73 4.96
C ASP A 657 -9.49 -22.34 3.55
N ARG A 658 -8.77 -21.76 2.58
CA ARG A 658 -8.73 -22.27 1.21
C ARG A 658 -8.07 -23.64 1.15
N PRO A 659 -8.66 -24.65 0.46
CA PRO A 659 -8.04 -25.98 0.33
C PRO A 659 -6.66 -25.89 -0.31
N GLY A 660 -5.68 -26.60 0.25
CA GLY A 660 -4.32 -26.65 -0.30
C GLY A 660 -3.33 -25.63 0.29
N VAL A 661 -3.79 -24.68 1.09
CA VAL A 661 -2.91 -23.77 1.86
C VAL A 661 -2.10 -24.58 2.88
N ARG A 662 -0.80 -24.26 3.00
CA ARG A 662 0.14 -24.95 3.90
C ARG A 662 0.77 -24.03 4.95
N MET A 663 0.03 -23.04 5.39
CA MET A 663 0.40 -22.12 6.48
C MET A 663 -0.32 -22.59 7.75
N GLN A 664 0.31 -23.49 8.53
CA GLN A 664 -0.36 -24.25 9.59
C GLN A 664 -1.00 -23.38 10.66
N ILE A 665 -0.33 -22.33 11.13
CA ILE A 665 -0.86 -21.44 12.17
C ILE A 665 -1.96 -20.55 11.58
N ALA A 666 -1.77 -20.01 10.38
CA ALA A 666 -2.77 -19.17 9.71
C ALA A 666 -4.08 -19.94 9.51
N VAL A 667 -4.04 -21.18 9.06
CA VAL A 667 -5.22 -22.05 8.89
C VAL A 667 -5.98 -22.26 10.19
N THR A 668 -5.31 -22.40 11.35
CA THR A 668 -6.00 -22.52 12.66
C THR A 668 -6.69 -21.22 13.09
N HIS A 669 -6.35 -20.10 12.48
CA HIS A 669 -6.94 -18.77 12.71
C HIS A 669 -7.51 -18.20 11.41
N ALA A 670 -8.07 -19.05 10.57
CA ALA A 670 -8.44 -18.73 9.19
C ALA A 670 -9.28 -17.44 9.05
N GLY A 671 -10.31 -17.29 9.87
CA GLY A 671 -11.26 -16.18 9.74
C GLY A 671 -11.99 -16.20 8.39
N VAL A 672 -12.42 -15.02 7.93
CA VAL A 672 -13.05 -14.82 6.62
C VAL A 672 -12.34 -13.70 5.85
N SER A 673 -12.28 -13.81 4.53
CA SER A 673 -11.68 -12.76 3.70
C SER A 673 -12.64 -11.58 3.55
N CYS A 674 -12.17 -10.39 3.92
CA CYS A 674 -12.86 -9.13 3.65
C CYS A 674 -13.05 -8.95 2.13
N ASN A 675 -12.09 -9.38 1.33
CA ASN A 675 -12.12 -9.24 -0.13
C ASN A 675 -13.01 -10.25 -0.86
N ASP A 676 -13.60 -11.21 -0.16
CA ASP A 676 -14.70 -12.02 -0.71
C ASP A 676 -16.04 -11.26 -0.77
N VAL A 677 -16.08 -10.05 -0.17
CA VAL A 677 -17.25 -9.17 -0.18
C VAL A 677 -16.94 -7.74 -0.65
N THR A 678 -15.70 -7.43 -1.03
CA THR A 678 -15.40 -6.21 -1.78
C THR A 678 -15.66 -6.41 -3.26
N ASP A 679 -16.06 -5.34 -3.95
CA ASP A 679 -16.61 -5.39 -5.30
C ASP A 679 -15.56 -4.95 -6.33
N GLU A 680 -15.22 -5.79 -7.28
CA GLU A 680 -14.25 -5.53 -8.36
C GLU A 680 -14.72 -4.47 -9.37
N HIS A 681 -16.02 -4.13 -9.37
CA HIS A 681 -16.58 -3.05 -10.17
C HIS A 681 -16.61 -1.71 -9.43
N TYR A 682 -16.41 -1.71 -8.10
CA TYR A 682 -16.41 -0.49 -7.30
C TYR A 682 -14.97 0.08 -7.26
N LEU A 683 -14.75 1.10 -8.07
CA LEU A 683 -13.42 1.67 -8.34
C LEU A 683 -13.46 3.20 -8.28
N ASP A 684 -12.32 3.81 -7.99
CA ASP A 684 -12.03 5.18 -8.37
C ASP A 684 -11.79 5.24 -9.89
N VAL A 685 -12.70 5.85 -10.62
CA VAL A 685 -12.68 5.81 -12.09
C VAL A 685 -11.49 6.55 -12.70
N LEU A 686 -10.97 7.57 -12.00
CA LEU A 686 -9.84 8.36 -12.48
C LEU A 686 -8.52 7.58 -12.42
N SER A 687 -8.30 6.84 -11.35
CA SER A 687 -7.04 6.11 -11.15
C SER A 687 -7.14 4.61 -11.45
N GLY A 688 -8.34 4.04 -11.49
CA GLY A 688 -8.54 2.60 -11.51
C GLY A 688 -8.29 1.90 -10.16
N ASN A 689 -8.06 2.67 -9.08
CA ASN A 689 -7.85 2.11 -7.76
C ASN A 689 -9.11 1.46 -7.20
N ALA A 690 -8.98 0.27 -6.63
CA ALA A 690 -10.12 -0.43 -6.02
C ALA A 690 -10.68 0.35 -4.82
N ALA A 691 -12.01 0.53 -4.80
CA ALA A 691 -12.73 1.14 -3.70
C ALA A 691 -13.15 0.04 -2.70
N VAL A 692 -12.23 -0.33 -1.81
CA VAL A 692 -12.47 -1.38 -0.81
C VAL A 692 -13.03 -0.84 0.52
N ASN A 693 -13.24 0.48 0.62
CA ASN A 693 -13.92 1.15 1.72
C ASN A 693 -15.19 1.83 1.20
N GLY A 694 -16.26 1.79 2.01
CA GLY A 694 -17.56 2.31 1.62
C GLY A 694 -18.39 1.35 0.74
N VAL A 695 -18.01 0.07 0.66
CA VAL A 695 -18.72 -0.95 -0.13
C VAL A 695 -20.13 -1.16 0.42
N PRO A 696 -21.22 -1.06 -0.39
CA PRO A 696 -22.57 -1.35 0.03
C PRO A 696 -22.73 -2.81 0.45
N VAL A 697 -23.28 -3.05 1.64
CA VAL A 697 -23.45 -4.40 2.18
C VAL A 697 -24.77 -4.55 2.94
N THR A 698 -25.20 -5.80 3.07
CA THR A 698 -26.29 -6.21 3.99
C THR A 698 -25.75 -7.15 5.03
N VAL A 699 -26.29 -7.05 6.26
CA VAL A 699 -25.96 -7.95 7.38
C VAL A 699 -27.26 -8.60 7.87
N ARG A 700 -27.25 -9.92 8.01
CA ARG A 700 -28.39 -10.67 8.53
C ARG A 700 -27.94 -11.73 9.53
N PRO A 701 -28.75 -12.12 10.52
CA PRO A 701 -28.44 -13.27 11.36
C PRO A 701 -28.08 -14.48 10.51
N ALA A 702 -26.99 -15.17 10.80
CA ALA A 702 -26.66 -16.42 10.10
C ALA A 702 -27.75 -17.46 10.38
N ARG A 703 -28.21 -18.13 9.35
CA ARG A 703 -29.13 -19.27 9.56
C ARG A 703 -28.43 -20.33 10.39
N GLN A 704 -29.04 -20.77 11.46
CA GLN A 704 -28.59 -21.97 12.17
C GLN A 704 -28.80 -23.14 11.19
N GLY A 705 -27.70 -23.72 10.68
CA GLY A 705 -27.70 -24.92 9.87
C GLY A 705 -27.92 -26.16 10.72
#